data_5497512cbcbbb54849d3f6c37bd642ba
#
_entry.id   5497512cbcbbb54849d3f6c37bd642ba
#
_cell.length_a   1.000
_cell.length_b   1.000
_cell.length_c   1.000
_cell.angle_alpha   90.00
_cell.angle_beta   90.00
_cell.angle_gamma   90.00
#
_symmetry.space_group_name_H-M   'P 1'
#
loop_
_entity.id
_entity.type
_entity.pdbx_description
1 polymer ?
#
loop_
_entity_poly.entity_id
_entity_poly.type
_entity_poly.pdbx_seq_one_letter_code
_entity_poly.pdbx_strand_id
1 'polypeptide(L)'
;KQPSFEDCVFILPSQRAGVFVKDTFKKKIVTGFLPEIKTIESFVSEISEITKADSIQLLFHFYSIYCEIEKHPDTFDVFSSWASVVLQDFNEIDQYLVNSDDIFTYLRDIQRMKKWSVKGEFKETELIKDHLIYMEKLGVYYSKFYLFLLEKKVGYQGFMYREATKKVYQFLEKNSHKKFFFIGFNALNKAEETLFKIILDNQSSEIYWDIDCTFFDGAHSAGSFIRKYKKEWSYFEKNELKVISNNFNSKKNIEIIGAPKNISQLKYAGEILEKFDNHESTALVLGDESLLSVALNSIPKNVSGINITMGYPLQNVPTSQLISSIFQLFITQDTLQKSASNKFYHKDVIRFFKNSVIYQLVKGDASETVLTIENNISKQNNTFIDVSTIESYLKPLDKKNSSLLLAIFKPFITVEDFMTRILNLLDGAKDHVSVLEKEYLYRFHNAFNQLINLNKTKKYFQNIKTIYQFYKRIIANEKLSFQGEPLNGLQLMGMLETRVLDFENVIITSVNENIIPSSATQNSFIPFDVKVQFGLPTYREKDAIYSYHFFRLLQRAKNVYLLYNTENDTFGGGEKSRFISQLELIKTPLAKKIIAPKITTDKKELTEVEKNEEVLKALKELAFKGISPSTITNYLYNPIAFYKQKILHIKEIESVEETIAANTMGTVVHDTLDELYTPYINTFLTCNHIDLMLQKHKEIVKKYFFKHFKNGEILTGKNRISFEISKRFVERFLTMEKKDVSEGNQLKIIGTELNLETLISVPNINFPIKIRGIVDRIDLYNGTLRIIDYKTGNVKAGDLKVVNFEEIQTVKYSKAIQILLYAYMYSQQSSFDKEKPLEAGI
;
A
#
# COMPACT_ATOMS: atom_id res chain seq x y z
N LYS A 1 38.98 -48.12 -2.67
CA LYS A 1 39.19 -46.86 -3.47
C LYS A 1 38.09 -45.92 -3.13
N GLN A 2 38.42 -44.70 -2.66
CA GLN A 2 37.43 -43.65 -2.55
C GLN A 2 36.86 -43.34 -3.96
N PRO A 3 35.56 -43.17 -4.13
CA PRO A 3 34.97 -42.85 -5.41
C PRO A 3 35.51 -41.50 -5.89
N SER A 4 36.08 -41.47 -7.10
CA SER A 4 36.41 -40.18 -7.75
C SER A 4 35.13 -39.59 -8.30
N PHE A 5 34.87 -38.33 -8.01
CA PHE A 5 33.71 -37.57 -8.48
C PHE A 5 34.09 -36.56 -9.59
N GLU A 6 35.30 -36.61 -10.12
CA GLU A 6 35.83 -35.63 -11.09
C GLU A 6 34.97 -35.51 -12.34
N ASP A 7 34.45 -36.65 -12.84
CA ASP A 7 33.61 -36.66 -14.04
C ASP A 7 32.10 -36.64 -13.73
N CYS A 8 31.72 -36.40 -12.46
CA CYS A 8 30.31 -36.38 -12.04
C CYS A 8 29.76 -34.97 -12.00
N VAL A 9 28.65 -34.76 -12.68
CA VAL A 9 27.93 -33.49 -12.67
C VAL A 9 26.56 -33.69 -12.05
N PHE A 10 26.31 -33.00 -10.92
CA PHE A 10 25.04 -33.07 -10.22
C PHE A 10 24.17 -31.88 -10.62
N ILE A 11 23.00 -32.16 -11.16
CA ILE A 11 22.04 -31.17 -11.62
C ILE A 11 20.87 -31.14 -10.65
N LEU A 12 20.61 -29.96 -10.08
CA LEU A 12 19.67 -29.73 -9.02
C LEU A 12 18.65 -28.65 -9.40
N PRO A 13 17.43 -28.65 -8.83
CA PRO A 13 16.40 -27.68 -9.15
C PRO A 13 16.66 -26.28 -8.55
N SER A 14 17.56 -26.15 -7.56
CA SER A 14 17.85 -24.87 -6.92
C SER A 14 19.29 -24.77 -6.43
N GLN A 15 19.83 -23.55 -6.33
CA GLN A 15 21.16 -23.29 -5.75
C GLN A 15 21.24 -23.74 -4.29
N ARG A 16 20.15 -23.56 -3.53
CA ARG A 16 20.08 -23.95 -2.12
C ARG A 16 20.25 -25.46 -1.93
N ALA A 17 19.57 -26.28 -2.73
CA ALA A 17 19.77 -27.71 -2.71
C ALA A 17 21.26 -28.09 -2.87
N GLY A 18 21.99 -27.35 -3.71
CA GLY A 18 23.44 -27.49 -3.89
C GLY A 18 24.23 -27.25 -2.63
N VAL A 19 23.86 -26.27 -1.79
CA VAL A 19 24.54 -26.01 -0.51
C VAL A 19 24.37 -27.17 0.47
N PHE A 20 23.15 -27.70 0.60
CA PHE A 20 22.88 -28.87 1.45
C PHE A 20 23.58 -30.15 0.97
N VAL A 21 23.62 -30.34 -0.35
CA VAL A 21 24.37 -31.46 -0.94
C VAL A 21 25.87 -31.32 -0.65
N LYS A 22 26.47 -30.14 -0.81
CA LYS A 22 27.88 -29.91 -0.47
C LYS A 22 28.17 -30.16 1.01
N ASP A 23 27.31 -29.72 1.91
CA ASP A 23 27.44 -29.98 3.36
C ASP A 23 27.37 -31.49 3.67
N THR A 24 26.44 -32.19 3.00
CA THR A 24 26.34 -33.66 3.16
C THR A 24 27.62 -34.38 2.68
N PHE A 25 28.20 -33.95 1.57
CA PHE A 25 29.49 -34.46 1.10
C PHE A 25 30.61 -34.12 2.09
N LYS A 26 30.68 -32.89 2.60
CA LYS A 26 31.68 -32.48 3.59
C LYS A 26 31.67 -33.33 4.86
N LYS A 27 30.48 -33.79 5.28
CA LYS A 27 30.33 -34.67 6.45
C LYS A 27 30.77 -36.12 6.20
N LYS A 28 30.74 -36.60 4.92
CA LYS A 28 31.00 -37.98 4.54
C LYS A 28 32.37 -38.23 3.87
N ILE A 29 32.92 -37.20 3.26
CA ILE A 29 34.18 -37.28 2.52
C ILE A 29 35.27 -36.55 3.26
N VAL A 30 36.30 -37.22 3.71
CA VAL A 30 37.42 -36.63 4.47
C VAL A 30 38.37 -35.89 3.56
N THR A 31 38.69 -36.44 2.39
CA THR A 31 39.56 -35.83 1.37
C THR A 31 39.13 -36.30 0.00
N GLY A 32 39.04 -35.33 -0.96
CA GLY A 32 38.68 -35.66 -2.35
C GLY A 32 38.12 -34.44 -3.08
N PHE A 33 37.94 -34.53 -4.40
CA PHE A 33 37.26 -33.53 -5.18
C PHE A 33 35.76 -33.76 -5.08
N LEU A 34 35.02 -32.63 -4.91
CA LEU A 34 33.56 -32.63 -4.96
C LEU A 34 33.10 -32.76 -6.42
N PRO A 35 31.92 -33.38 -6.68
CA PRO A 35 31.33 -33.33 -8.00
C PRO A 35 31.01 -31.89 -8.41
N GLU A 36 30.96 -31.67 -9.70
CA GLU A 36 30.44 -30.40 -10.22
C GLU A 36 28.95 -30.30 -9.91
N ILE A 37 28.50 -29.22 -9.22
CA ILE A 37 27.09 -29.03 -8.83
C ILE A 37 26.55 -27.83 -9.57
N LYS A 38 25.54 -28.04 -10.40
CA LYS A 38 24.86 -27.04 -11.21
C LYS A 38 23.35 -26.98 -10.91
N THR A 39 22.77 -25.80 -11.08
CA THR A 39 21.31 -25.70 -11.20
C THR A 39 20.88 -26.05 -12.62
N ILE A 40 19.63 -26.46 -12.80
CA ILE A 40 19.08 -26.73 -14.14
C ILE A 40 19.20 -25.52 -15.05
N GLU A 41 18.98 -24.31 -14.53
CA GLU A 41 19.08 -23.06 -15.31
C GLU A 41 20.51 -22.82 -15.80
N SER A 42 21.50 -22.97 -14.94
CA SER A 42 22.92 -22.85 -15.27
C SER A 42 23.35 -23.91 -16.29
N PHE A 43 22.85 -25.16 -16.16
CA PHE A 43 23.12 -26.24 -17.05
C PHE A 43 22.53 -26.01 -18.46
N VAL A 44 21.30 -25.55 -18.54
CA VAL A 44 20.65 -25.18 -19.81
C VAL A 44 21.33 -23.98 -20.48
N SER A 45 21.76 -22.97 -19.69
CA SER A 45 22.54 -21.85 -20.23
C SER A 45 23.84 -22.30 -20.87
N GLU A 46 24.53 -23.28 -20.28
CA GLU A 46 25.75 -23.87 -20.83
C GLU A 46 25.50 -24.61 -22.14
N ILE A 47 24.46 -25.46 -22.21
CA ILE A 47 24.10 -26.19 -23.42
C ILE A 47 23.67 -25.23 -24.54
N SER A 48 22.83 -24.28 -24.25
CA SER A 48 22.27 -23.32 -25.22
C SER A 48 23.29 -22.28 -25.68
N GLU A 49 24.32 -21.98 -24.88
CA GLU A 49 25.22 -20.84 -25.03
C GLU A 49 24.52 -19.47 -25.06
N ILE A 50 23.38 -19.38 -24.33
CA ILE A 50 22.55 -18.19 -24.26
C ILE A 50 22.50 -17.71 -22.81
N THR A 51 22.64 -16.39 -22.64
CA THR A 51 22.51 -15.75 -21.32
C THR A 51 21.07 -15.30 -21.06
N LYS A 52 20.58 -15.55 -19.86
CA LYS A 52 19.25 -15.08 -19.47
C LYS A 52 19.24 -13.56 -19.35
N ALA A 53 18.37 -12.91 -20.09
CA ALA A 53 18.11 -11.48 -19.97
C ALA A 53 17.07 -11.21 -18.88
N ASP A 54 17.16 -10.03 -18.23
CA ASP A 54 16.13 -9.58 -17.31
C ASP A 54 14.83 -9.19 -18.04
N SER A 55 13.73 -9.20 -17.32
CA SER A 55 12.39 -8.94 -17.88
C SER A 55 12.24 -7.54 -18.49
N ILE A 56 13.02 -6.58 -18.02
CA ILE A 56 12.98 -5.21 -18.49
C ILE A 56 13.75 -5.10 -19.79
N GLN A 57 14.94 -5.68 -19.87
CA GLN A 57 15.71 -5.76 -21.10
C GLN A 57 14.91 -6.45 -22.21
N LEU A 58 14.25 -7.56 -21.90
CA LEU A 58 13.40 -8.27 -22.86
C LEU A 58 12.25 -7.38 -23.35
N LEU A 59 11.62 -6.62 -22.47
CA LEU A 59 10.53 -5.72 -22.85
C LEU A 59 11.01 -4.60 -23.81
N PHE A 60 12.18 -4.03 -23.56
CA PHE A 60 12.78 -3.03 -24.46
C PHE A 60 13.22 -3.63 -25.79
N HIS A 61 13.81 -4.81 -25.80
CA HIS A 61 14.14 -5.53 -27.02
C HIS A 61 12.88 -5.84 -27.83
N PHE A 62 11.83 -6.29 -27.18
CA PHE A 62 10.56 -6.55 -27.84
C PHE A 62 9.93 -5.28 -28.40
N TYR A 63 9.99 -4.16 -27.66
CA TYR A 63 9.51 -2.88 -28.17
C TYR A 63 10.27 -2.39 -29.40
N SER A 64 11.59 -2.61 -29.47
CA SER A 64 12.35 -2.25 -30.66
C SER A 64 11.89 -3.03 -31.89
N ILE A 65 11.62 -4.33 -31.75
CA ILE A 65 11.08 -5.17 -32.82
C ILE A 65 9.65 -4.76 -33.19
N TYR A 66 8.82 -4.44 -32.18
CA TYR A 66 7.47 -3.94 -32.39
C TYR A 66 7.46 -2.66 -33.23
N CYS A 67 8.34 -1.69 -32.93
CA CYS A 67 8.46 -0.45 -33.69
C CYS A 67 9.00 -0.65 -35.12
N GLU A 68 9.71 -1.72 -35.40
CA GLU A 68 10.17 -2.07 -36.75
C GLU A 68 9.05 -2.69 -37.59
N ILE A 69 8.09 -3.35 -36.93
CA ILE A 69 6.98 -4.05 -37.63
C ILE A 69 5.80 -3.11 -37.85
N GLU A 70 5.50 -2.28 -36.85
CA GLU A 70 4.31 -1.44 -36.89
C GLU A 70 4.57 -0.10 -37.60
N LYS A 71 3.65 0.26 -38.53
CA LYS A 71 3.71 1.56 -39.22
C LYS A 71 3.40 2.73 -38.27
N HIS A 72 2.56 2.49 -37.29
CA HIS A 72 2.15 3.47 -36.26
C HIS A 72 2.26 2.77 -34.89
N PRO A 73 3.48 2.64 -34.35
CA PRO A 73 3.66 1.94 -33.09
C PRO A 73 3.00 2.73 -31.94
N ASP A 74 2.37 1.99 -31.03
CA ASP A 74 1.92 2.55 -29.75
C ASP A 74 3.08 3.17 -28.99
N THR A 75 2.73 4.11 -28.12
CA THR A 75 3.68 4.59 -27.12
C THR A 75 4.15 3.45 -26.24
N PHE A 76 5.35 3.57 -25.69
CA PHE A 76 5.91 2.53 -24.84
C PHE A 76 5.01 2.18 -23.64
N ASP A 77 4.23 3.14 -23.14
CA ASP A 77 3.26 2.92 -22.04
C ASP A 77 2.17 1.94 -22.43
N VAL A 78 1.53 2.18 -23.58
CA VAL A 78 0.45 1.31 -24.08
C VAL A 78 1.02 -0.06 -24.39
N PHE A 79 2.12 -0.12 -25.15
CA PHE A 79 2.80 -1.38 -25.48
C PHE A 79 3.14 -2.19 -24.23
N SER A 80 3.76 -1.59 -23.23
CA SER A 80 4.22 -2.30 -22.03
C SER A 80 3.10 -2.89 -21.19
N SER A 81 1.87 -2.35 -21.32
CA SER A 81 0.71 -2.85 -20.57
C SER A 81 0.31 -4.28 -20.96
N TRP A 82 0.52 -4.65 -22.22
CA TRP A 82 0.18 -5.97 -22.76
C TRP A 82 1.40 -6.84 -23.12
N ALA A 83 2.51 -6.24 -23.50
CA ALA A 83 3.69 -6.95 -24.00
C ALA A 83 4.30 -7.93 -22.98
N SER A 84 4.22 -7.63 -21.69
CA SER A 84 4.68 -8.55 -20.64
C SER A 84 3.90 -9.85 -20.59
N VAL A 85 2.59 -9.82 -20.92
CA VAL A 85 1.75 -11.01 -21.02
C VAL A 85 2.13 -11.83 -22.26
N VAL A 86 2.38 -11.14 -23.38
CA VAL A 86 2.85 -11.82 -24.63
C VAL A 86 4.21 -12.48 -24.43
N LEU A 87 5.15 -11.81 -23.77
CA LEU A 87 6.46 -12.39 -23.46
C LEU A 87 6.35 -13.64 -22.58
N GLN A 88 5.37 -13.67 -21.67
CA GLN A 88 5.09 -14.85 -20.87
C GLN A 88 4.50 -15.97 -21.73
N ASP A 89 3.59 -15.67 -22.66
CA ASP A 89 3.03 -16.64 -23.59
C ASP A 89 4.12 -17.22 -24.52
N PHE A 90 5.02 -16.38 -25.04
CA PHE A 90 6.19 -16.84 -25.80
C PHE A 90 7.10 -17.75 -24.98
N ASN A 91 7.33 -17.40 -23.72
CA ASN A 91 8.10 -18.23 -22.81
C ASN A 91 7.45 -19.61 -22.57
N GLU A 92 6.11 -19.69 -22.40
CA GLU A 92 5.39 -20.94 -22.26
C GLU A 92 5.45 -21.79 -23.56
N ILE A 93 5.24 -21.16 -24.74
CA ILE A 93 5.34 -21.82 -26.05
C ILE A 93 6.71 -22.50 -26.22
N ASP A 94 7.77 -21.80 -25.84
CA ASP A 94 9.14 -22.29 -25.96
C ASP A 94 9.48 -23.37 -24.93
N GLN A 95 9.08 -23.21 -23.67
CA GLN A 95 9.27 -24.22 -22.63
C GLN A 95 8.59 -25.56 -22.96
N TYR A 96 7.45 -25.48 -23.65
CA TYR A 96 6.70 -26.67 -24.02
C TYR A 96 6.97 -27.14 -25.45
N LEU A 97 7.96 -26.54 -26.13
CA LEU A 97 8.39 -26.89 -27.48
C LEU A 97 7.25 -26.89 -28.51
N VAL A 98 6.23 -26.09 -28.28
CA VAL A 98 5.08 -25.96 -29.19
C VAL A 98 5.56 -25.33 -30.49
N ASN A 99 5.07 -25.85 -31.63
CA ASN A 99 5.31 -25.24 -32.92
C ASN A 99 4.58 -23.87 -32.97
N SER A 100 5.37 -22.81 -33.15
CA SER A 100 4.83 -21.43 -33.17
C SER A 100 3.86 -21.21 -34.34
N ASP A 101 4.17 -21.76 -35.51
CA ASP A 101 3.31 -21.56 -36.69
C ASP A 101 1.95 -22.23 -36.51
N ASP A 102 1.94 -23.43 -35.92
CA ASP A 102 0.71 -24.16 -35.67
C ASP A 102 -0.17 -23.47 -34.65
N ILE A 103 0.38 -23.04 -33.51
CA ILE A 103 -0.43 -22.37 -32.47
C ILE A 103 -0.95 -21.01 -32.91
N PHE A 104 -0.14 -20.17 -33.57
CA PHE A 104 -0.59 -18.86 -34.04
C PHE A 104 -1.57 -18.96 -35.20
N THR A 105 -1.40 -19.94 -36.09
CA THR A 105 -2.39 -20.25 -37.13
C THR A 105 -3.70 -20.72 -36.53
N TYR A 106 -3.64 -21.58 -35.50
CA TYR A 106 -4.82 -22.06 -34.80
C TYR A 106 -5.57 -20.96 -34.05
N LEU A 107 -4.84 -20.03 -33.46
CA LEU A 107 -5.43 -18.84 -32.80
C LEU A 107 -6.12 -17.91 -33.80
N ARG A 108 -5.61 -17.84 -35.03
CA ARG A 108 -6.19 -17.06 -36.13
C ARG A 108 -7.40 -17.72 -36.77
N ASP A 109 -7.64 -19.03 -36.56
CA ASP A 109 -8.68 -19.75 -37.25
C ASP A 109 -10.09 -19.22 -36.94
N ILE A 110 -10.71 -18.61 -37.97
CA ILE A 110 -12.08 -18.04 -37.92
C ILE A 110 -13.13 -19.12 -37.64
N GLN A 111 -12.93 -20.34 -38.11
CA GLN A 111 -13.85 -21.48 -37.91
C GLN A 111 -14.05 -21.79 -36.43
N ARG A 112 -13.01 -21.60 -35.64
CA ARG A 112 -13.03 -21.80 -34.20
C ARG A 112 -13.83 -20.73 -33.48
N MET A 113 -13.71 -19.47 -33.90
CA MET A 113 -14.49 -18.36 -33.33
C MET A 113 -15.98 -18.57 -33.56
N LYS A 114 -16.38 -19.23 -34.67
CA LYS A 114 -17.79 -19.64 -34.91
C LYS A 114 -18.32 -20.61 -33.84
N LYS A 115 -17.47 -21.47 -33.27
CA LYS A 115 -17.86 -22.38 -32.17
C LYS A 115 -18.09 -21.65 -30.84
N TRP A 116 -17.59 -20.45 -30.68
CA TRP A 116 -17.80 -19.64 -29.50
C TRP A 116 -19.09 -18.82 -29.54
N SER A 117 -19.74 -18.76 -30.70
CA SER A 117 -21.04 -18.09 -30.82
C SER A 117 -22.16 -18.98 -30.28
N VAL A 118 -22.83 -18.52 -29.23
CA VAL A 118 -23.94 -19.22 -28.55
C VAL A 118 -25.14 -19.50 -29.52
N LYS A 119 -25.25 -18.80 -30.65
CA LYS A 119 -26.35 -18.89 -31.61
C LYS A 119 -25.94 -19.38 -33.02
N GLY A 120 -24.68 -19.81 -33.20
CA GLY A 120 -24.23 -20.30 -34.52
C GLY A 120 -24.12 -19.24 -35.63
N GLU A 121 -24.52 -17.99 -35.40
CA GLU A 121 -24.39 -16.88 -36.34
C GLU A 121 -23.17 -16.02 -35.94
N PHE A 122 -22.14 -16.08 -36.75
CA PHE A 122 -20.97 -15.24 -36.61
C PHE A 122 -21.14 -13.94 -37.39
N LYS A 123 -21.35 -12.83 -36.70
CA LYS A 123 -21.23 -11.49 -37.27
C LYS A 123 -19.84 -10.95 -37.01
N GLU A 124 -19.07 -10.76 -38.05
CA GLU A 124 -17.73 -10.18 -38.00
C GLU A 124 -17.87 -8.68 -37.63
N THR A 125 -17.65 -8.37 -36.37
CA THR A 125 -17.61 -6.97 -35.87
C THR A 125 -16.16 -6.43 -36.05
N GLU A 126 -16.01 -5.10 -36.09
CA GLU A 126 -14.67 -4.46 -36.15
C GLU A 126 -13.77 -4.97 -35.04
N LEU A 127 -14.26 -5.11 -33.82
CA LEU A 127 -13.51 -5.64 -32.67
C LEU A 127 -12.95 -7.04 -32.93
N ILE A 128 -13.72 -7.89 -33.60
CA ILE A 128 -13.29 -9.25 -33.97
C ILE A 128 -12.22 -9.21 -35.05
N LYS A 129 -12.37 -8.31 -36.02
CA LYS A 129 -11.33 -8.11 -37.06
C LYS A 129 -10.01 -7.64 -36.43
N ASP A 130 -10.07 -6.65 -35.56
CA ASP A 130 -8.90 -6.13 -34.87
C ASP A 130 -8.22 -7.22 -34.03
N HIS A 131 -9.01 -8.06 -33.35
CA HIS A 131 -8.50 -9.19 -32.58
C HIS A 131 -7.81 -10.23 -33.48
N LEU A 132 -8.37 -10.55 -34.63
CA LEU A 132 -7.77 -11.50 -35.58
C LEU A 132 -6.46 -10.95 -36.17
N ILE A 133 -6.43 -9.67 -36.55
CA ILE A 133 -5.22 -8.98 -37.00
C ILE A 133 -4.15 -8.99 -35.92
N TYR A 134 -4.53 -8.75 -34.68
CA TYR A 134 -3.60 -8.81 -33.55
C TYR A 134 -3.01 -10.20 -33.36
N MET A 135 -3.82 -11.26 -33.43
CA MET A 135 -3.36 -12.65 -33.31
C MET A 135 -2.42 -13.07 -34.47
N GLU A 136 -2.68 -12.58 -35.68
CA GLU A 136 -1.80 -12.81 -36.84
C GLU A 136 -0.43 -12.12 -36.63
N LYS A 137 -0.44 -10.91 -36.11
CA LYS A 137 0.78 -10.17 -35.81
C LYS A 137 1.61 -10.80 -34.69
N LEU A 138 0.98 -11.48 -33.69
CA LEU A 138 1.71 -12.17 -32.64
C LEU A 138 2.71 -13.19 -33.19
N GLY A 139 2.36 -13.94 -34.23
CA GLY A 139 3.25 -14.88 -34.90
C GLY A 139 4.46 -14.17 -35.55
N VAL A 140 4.20 -13.00 -36.17
CA VAL A 140 5.25 -12.18 -36.77
C VAL A 140 6.18 -11.59 -35.70
N TYR A 141 5.59 -11.09 -34.60
CA TYR A 141 6.37 -10.59 -33.46
C TYR A 141 7.25 -11.68 -32.87
N TYR A 142 6.68 -12.87 -32.63
CA TYR A 142 7.42 -14.01 -32.11
C TYR A 142 8.62 -14.35 -33.01
N SER A 143 8.39 -14.56 -34.29
CA SER A 143 9.42 -15.02 -35.24
C SER A 143 10.57 -14.00 -35.37
N LYS A 144 10.26 -12.71 -35.50
CA LYS A 144 11.29 -11.66 -35.57
C LYS A 144 12.02 -11.50 -34.23
N PHE A 145 11.28 -11.55 -33.12
CA PHE A 145 11.91 -11.45 -31.81
C PHE A 145 12.81 -12.65 -31.51
N TYR A 146 12.40 -13.86 -31.90
CA TYR A 146 13.19 -15.08 -31.78
C TYR A 146 14.54 -14.95 -32.51
N LEU A 147 14.53 -14.49 -33.77
CA LEU A 147 15.76 -14.28 -34.55
C LEU A 147 16.67 -13.22 -33.93
N PHE A 148 16.08 -12.14 -33.43
CA PHE A 148 16.85 -11.09 -32.74
C PHE A 148 17.54 -11.61 -31.48
N LEU A 149 16.82 -12.40 -30.65
CA LEU A 149 17.39 -12.99 -29.44
C LEU A 149 18.52 -13.97 -29.76
N LEU A 150 18.37 -14.74 -30.84
CA LEU A 150 19.39 -15.68 -31.30
C LEU A 150 20.68 -14.94 -31.71
N GLU A 151 20.56 -13.84 -32.46
CA GLU A 151 21.70 -13.00 -32.86
C GLU A 151 22.42 -12.41 -31.64
N LYS A 152 21.67 -11.93 -30.65
CA LYS A 152 22.22 -11.31 -29.44
C LYS A 152 22.73 -12.30 -28.41
N LYS A 153 22.46 -13.60 -28.58
CA LYS A 153 22.77 -14.68 -27.60
C LYS A 153 22.22 -14.38 -26.20
N VAL A 154 21.06 -13.73 -26.12
CA VAL A 154 20.32 -13.44 -24.87
C VAL A 154 18.89 -13.87 -25.04
N GLY A 155 18.19 -14.19 -23.94
CA GLY A 155 16.78 -14.56 -24.06
C GLY A 155 16.08 -14.82 -22.74
N TYR A 156 14.78 -15.10 -22.82
CA TYR A 156 14.00 -15.58 -21.70
C TYR A 156 14.19 -17.08 -21.52
N GLN A 157 13.75 -17.61 -20.39
CA GLN A 157 13.99 -19.00 -19.99
C GLN A 157 13.55 -20.02 -21.04
N GLY A 158 12.33 -19.93 -21.55
CA GLY A 158 11.82 -20.85 -22.57
C GLY A 158 12.64 -20.87 -23.85
N PHE A 159 13.07 -19.70 -24.32
CA PHE A 159 13.96 -19.59 -25.47
C PHE A 159 15.29 -20.33 -25.26
N MET A 160 15.90 -20.15 -24.07
CA MET A 160 17.12 -20.88 -23.71
C MET A 160 16.89 -22.40 -23.71
N TYR A 161 15.78 -22.85 -23.17
CA TYR A 161 15.43 -24.28 -23.10
C TYR A 161 15.19 -24.86 -24.49
N ARG A 162 14.46 -24.15 -25.36
CA ARG A 162 14.25 -24.57 -26.75
C ARG A 162 15.58 -24.71 -27.51
N GLU A 163 16.48 -23.74 -27.40
CA GLU A 163 17.79 -23.78 -28.05
C GLU A 163 18.70 -24.89 -27.47
N ALA A 164 18.61 -25.13 -26.15
CA ALA A 164 19.34 -26.23 -25.54
C ALA A 164 18.94 -27.59 -26.12
N THR A 165 17.65 -27.82 -26.39
CA THR A 165 17.20 -29.07 -26.99
C THR A 165 17.78 -29.32 -28.42
N LYS A 166 18.07 -28.23 -29.15
CA LYS A 166 18.70 -28.33 -30.47
C LYS A 166 20.19 -28.65 -30.40
N LYS A 167 20.87 -28.18 -29.34
CA LYS A 167 22.33 -28.28 -29.19
C LYS A 167 22.80 -29.43 -28.31
N VAL A 168 21.88 -30.15 -27.63
CA VAL A 168 22.24 -31.16 -26.64
C VAL A 168 23.13 -32.28 -27.17
N TYR A 169 22.92 -32.73 -28.38
CA TYR A 169 23.76 -33.80 -28.98
C TYR A 169 25.21 -33.33 -29.14
N GLN A 170 25.43 -32.13 -29.64
CA GLN A 170 26.78 -31.57 -29.75
C GLN A 170 27.44 -31.37 -28.39
N PHE A 171 26.64 -31.00 -27.38
CA PHE A 171 27.12 -30.89 -26.01
C PHE A 171 27.54 -32.22 -25.44
N LEU A 172 26.78 -33.29 -25.69
CA LEU A 172 27.10 -34.67 -25.24
C LEU A 172 28.35 -35.20 -25.88
N GLU A 173 28.57 -34.96 -27.16
CA GLU A 173 29.82 -35.36 -27.87
C GLU A 173 31.05 -34.73 -27.19
N LYS A 174 31.00 -33.47 -26.86
CA LYS A 174 32.08 -32.74 -26.18
C LYS A 174 32.30 -33.20 -24.72
N ASN A 175 31.25 -33.70 -24.06
CA ASN A 175 31.26 -34.12 -22.66
C ASN A 175 31.02 -35.63 -22.49
N SER A 176 31.47 -36.48 -23.45
CA SER A 176 31.23 -37.93 -23.47
C SER A 176 31.79 -38.67 -22.25
N HIS A 177 32.80 -38.10 -21.58
CA HIS A 177 33.43 -38.66 -20.38
C HIS A 177 32.62 -38.37 -19.10
N LYS A 178 31.73 -37.36 -19.11
CA LYS A 178 30.97 -36.91 -17.92
C LYS A 178 29.74 -37.79 -17.67
N LYS A 179 29.41 -37.96 -16.38
CA LYS A 179 28.16 -38.59 -15.91
C LYS A 179 27.27 -37.52 -15.28
N PHE A 180 26.01 -37.49 -15.72
CA PHE A 180 25.04 -36.52 -15.21
C PHE A 180 24.09 -37.19 -14.23
N PHE A 181 23.89 -36.54 -13.08
CA PHE A 181 22.99 -37.01 -12.03
C PHE A 181 21.90 -35.97 -11.81
N PHE A 182 20.67 -36.28 -12.18
CA PHE A 182 19.51 -35.43 -11.99
C PHE A 182 18.87 -35.77 -10.64
N ILE A 183 18.82 -34.82 -9.70
CA ILE A 183 18.40 -35.08 -8.32
C ILE A 183 17.32 -34.09 -7.86
N GLY A 184 16.22 -34.63 -7.30
CA GLY A 184 15.19 -33.86 -6.64
C GLY A 184 14.23 -33.09 -7.54
N PHE A 185 14.11 -33.50 -8.79
CA PHE A 185 13.11 -32.94 -9.71
C PHE A 185 11.72 -33.57 -9.46
N ASN A 186 10.69 -32.93 -9.99
CA ASN A 186 9.31 -33.43 -9.98
C ASN A 186 8.62 -33.12 -11.31
N ALA A 187 8.01 -31.95 -11.45
CA ALA A 187 7.39 -31.53 -12.68
C ALA A 187 8.44 -30.93 -13.60
N LEU A 188 8.58 -31.45 -14.79
CA LEU A 188 9.45 -30.95 -15.83
C LEU A 188 8.58 -30.31 -16.91
N ASN A 189 9.02 -29.16 -17.45
CA ASN A 189 8.46 -28.67 -18.71
C ASN A 189 8.89 -29.60 -19.87
N LYS A 190 8.30 -29.41 -21.04
CA LYS A 190 8.56 -30.33 -22.16
C LYS A 190 10.01 -30.30 -22.66
N ALA A 191 10.65 -29.12 -22.62
CA ALA A 191 12.05 -28.98 -23.00
C ALA A 191 12.98 -29.66 -21.99
N GLU A 192 12.74 -29.50 -20.68
CA GLU A 192 13.49 -30.23 -19.64
C GLU A 192 13.31 -31.74 -19.80
N GLU A 193 12.06 -32.19 -19.98
CA GLU A 193 11.76 -33.60 -20.21
C GLU A 193 12.54 -34.15 -21.41
N THR A 194 12.57 -33.40 -22.52
CA THR A 194 13.29 -33.79 -23.73
C THR A 194 14.81 -33.87 -23.49
N LEU A 195 15.36 -32.84 -22.82
CA LEU A 195 16.81 -32.85 -22.49
C LEU A 195 17.18 -34.03 -21.60
N PHE A 196 16.41 -34.31 -20.57
CA PHE A 196 16.68 -35.43 -19.66
C PHE A 196 16.62 -36.77 -20.38
N LYS A 197 15.60 -37.01 -21.22
CA LYS A 197 15.49 -38.22 -22.02
C LYS A 197 16.72 -38.42 -22.90
N ILE A 198 17.09 -37.37 -23.65
CA ILE A 198 18.27 -37.46 -24.55
C ILE A 198 19.55 -37.81 -23.78
N ILE A 199 19.78 -37.14 -22.64
CA ILE A 199 20.98 -37.34 -21.83
C ILE A 199 20.98 -38.74 -21.18
N LEU A 200 19.86 -39.20 -20.66
CA LEU A 200 19.71 -40.50 -20.00
C LEU A 200 19.81 -41.66 -21.00
N ASP A 201 19.35 -41.49 -22.23
CA ASP A 201 19.39 -42.53 -23.26
C ASP A 201 20.76 -42.65 -23.96
N ASN A 202 21.53 -41.52 -24.01
CA ASN A 202 22.80 -41.48 -24.77
C ASN A 202 24.06 -41.56 -23.89
N GLN A 203 23.91 -41.35 -22.55
CA GLN A 203 25.08 -41.43 -21.65
C GLN A 203 24.76 -42.24 -20.39
N SER A 204 25.85 -42.76 -19.74
CA SER A 204 25.73 -43.42 -18.43
C SER A 204 25.33 -42.42 -17.32
N SER A 205 24.13 -41.90 -17.41
CA SER A 205 23.56 -40.89 -16.52
C SER A 205 22.42 -41.46 -15.69
N GLU A 206 22.11 -40.86 -14.56
CA GLU A 206 21.10 -41.37 -13.63
C GLU A 206 20.15 -40.24 -13.16
N ILE A 207 18.93 -40.62 -12.82
CA ILE A 207 17.94 -39.70 -12.23
C ILE A 207 17.40 -40.26 -10.91
N TYR A 208 17.32 -39.39 -9.90
CA TYR A 208 16.83 -39.72 -8.57
C TYR A 208 15.63 -38.89 -8.21
N TRP A 209 14.50 -39.58 -8.01
CA TRP A 209 13.22 -38.95 -7.64
C TRP A 209 12.99 -39.04 -6.14
N ASP A 210 12.60 -37.94 -5.53
CA ASP A 210 12.24 -37.89 -4.11
C ASP A 210 10.73 -37.95 -3.92
N ILE A 211 10.19 -39.20 -3.93
CA ILE A 211 8.77 -39.44 -3.70
C ILE A 211 8.58 -40.55 -2.67
N ASP A 212 7.51 -40.47 -1.88
CA ASP A 212 7.10 -41.51 -0.95
C ASP A 212 6.18 -42.53 -1.62
N CYS A 213 6.32 -43.80 -1.24
CA CYS A 213 5.50 -44.90 -1.77
C CYS A 213 3.99 -44.58 -1.69
N THR A 214 3.54 -43.98 -0.62
CA THR A 214 2.12 -43.60 -0.40
C THR A 214 1.56 -42.78 -1.55
N PHE A 215 2.36 -41.89 -2.12
CA PHE A 215 1.97 -41.00 -3.22
C PHE A 215 2.30 -41.55 -4.59
N PHE A 216 3.27 -42.44 -4.67
CA PHE A 216 3.67 -43.08 -5.92
C PHE A 216 2.74 -44.22 -6.32
N ASP A 217 2.37 -45.11 -5.39
CA ASP A 217 1.55 -46.30 -5.67
C ASP A 217 0.06 -45.97 -5.82
N GLY A 218 -0.39 -44.86 -5.21
CA GLY A 218 -1.77 -44.40 -5.26
C GLY A 218 -2.09 -43.46 -6.42
N ALA A 219 -3.34 -43.02 -6.52
CA ALA A 219 -3.79 -42.05 -7.54
C ALA A 219 -3.57 -40.58 -7.12
N HIS A 220 -2.82 -40.32 -6.04
CA HIS A 220 -2.65 -38.98 -5.48
C HIS A 220 -1.92 -38.04 -6.46
N SER A 221 -2.36 -36.77 -6.51
CA SER A 221 -1.81 -35.76 -7.45
C SER A 221 -0.31 -35.48 -7.23
N ALA A 222 0.20 -35.60 -6.00
CA ALA A 222 1.62 -35.46 -5.70
C ALA A 222 2.55 -36.40 -6.48
N GLY A 223 2.07 -37.60 -6.85
CA GLY A 223 2.85 -38.55 -7.61
C GLY A 223 2.61 -38.53 -9.13
N SER A 224 1.71 -37.66 -9.60
CA SER A 224 1.22 -37.74 -11.00
C SER A 224 2.31 -37.63 -12.06
N PHE A 225 3.25 -36.71 -11.91
CA PHE A 225 4.35 -36.51 -12.87
C PHE A 225 5.30 -37.69 -12.88
N ILE A 226 5.75 -38.19 -11.75
CA ILE A 226 6.72 -39.27 -11.65
C ILE A 226 6.11 -40.57 -12.17
N ARG A 227 4.80 -40.83 -11.90
CA ARG A 227 4.08 -41.98 -12.51
C ARG A 227 4.01 -41.88 -14.02
N LYS A 228 3.76 -40.63 -14.55
CA LYS A 228 3.77 -40.41 -15.99
C LYS A 228 5.14 -40.71 -16.59
N TYR A 229 6.22 -40.20 -16.01
CA TYR A 229 7.57 -40.41 -16.50
C TYR A 229 7.95 -41.91 -16.48
N LYS A 230 7.61 -42.65 -15.39
CA LYS A 230 7.82 -44.07 -15.31
C LYS A 230 7.16 -44.81 -16.47
N LYS A 231 5.97 -44.42 -16.89
CA LYS A 231 5.20 -45.04 -17.97
C LYS A 231 5.71 -44.67 -19.35
N GLU A 232 6.18 -43.44 -19.56
CA GLU A 232 6.43 -42.85 -20.89
C GLU A 232 7.90 -42.84 -21.30
N TRP A 233 8.86 -43.02 -20.35
CA TRP A 233 10.27 -42.89 -20.67
C TRP A 233 10.91 -44.23 -20.94
N SER A 234 11.57 -44.40 -22.13
CA SER A 234 12.36 -45.56 -22.54
C SER A 234 13.45 -45.94 -21.52
N TYR A 235 14.00 -44.97 -20.82
CA TYR A 235 14.95 -45.15 -19.74
C TYR A 235 14.46 -46.14 -18.67
N PHE A 236 13.17 -46.08 -18.30
CA PHE A 236 12.59 -46.94 -17.27
C PHE A 236 12.17 -48.35 -17.76
N GLU A 237 12.29 -48.64 -19.05
CA GLU A 237 12.18 -49.99 -19.55
C GLU A 237 13.38 -50.89 -19.15
N LYS A 238 14.57 -50.21 -19.02
CA LYS A 238 15.83 -50.88 -18.67
C LYS A 238 16.30 -50.64 -17.26
N ASN A 239 15.83 -49.58 -16.63
CA ASN A 239 16.23 -49.13 -15.30
C ASN A 239 15.04 -49.10 -14.37
N GLU A 240 15.16 -49.66 -13.20
CA GLU A 240 14.11 -49.64 -12.20
C GLU A 240 13.99 -48.24 -11.55
N LEU A 241 12.77 -47.73 -11.42
CA LEU A 241 12.54 -46.52 -10.65
C LEU A 241 12.63 -46.85 -9.15
N LYS A 242 13.68 -46.40 -8.52
CA LYS A 242 13.90 -46.59 -7.10
C LYS A 242 13.06 -45.55 -6.30
N VAL A 243 12.12 -46.03 -5.51
CA VAL A 243 11.38 -45.23 -4.55
C VAL A 243 12.29 -44.99 -3.34
N ILE A 244 12.58 -43.74 -3.03
CA ILE A 244 13.61 -43.36 -2.05
C ILE A 244 13.07 -43.42 -0.62
N SER A 245 11.74 -43.30 -0.41
CA SER A 245 11.18 -43.04 0.93
C SER A 245 9.85 -43.78 1.14
N ASN A 246 9.67 -44.32 2.38
CA ASN A 246 8.39 -44.81 2.91
C ASN A 246 8.18 -44.21 4.31
N ASN A 247 8.46 -42.92 4.47
CA ASN A 247 8.46 -42.24 5.77
C ASN A 247 7.14 -41.52 6.08
N PHE A 248 6.29 -41.31 5.08
CA PHE A 248 5.04 -40.58 5.27
C PHE A 248 4.13 -41.31 6.30
N ASN A 249 4.09 -42.63 6.26
CA ASN A 249 3.29 -43.44 7.15
C ASN A 249 3.90 -43.65 8.54
N SER A 250 5.12 -43.15 8.82
CA SER A 250 5.71 -43.21 10.16
C SER A 250 4.87 -42.42 11.16
N LYS A 251 5.07 -42.73 12.46
CA LYS A 251 4.39 -41.99 13.55
C LYS A 251 4.77 -40.52 13.50
N LYS A 252 3.79 -39.62 13.38
CA LYS A 252 3.94 -38.17 13.30
C LYS A 252 2.97 -37.49 14.24
N ASN A 253 3.38 -36.35 14.78
CA ASN A 253 2.48 -35.44 15.46
C ASN A 253 2.01 -34.39 14.45
N ILE A 254 0.75 -34.42 14.04
CA ILE A 254 0.20 -33.47 13.07
C ILE A 254 -0.94 -32.71 13.74
N GLU A 255 -0.78 -31.39 13.83
CA GLU A 255 -1.79 -30.50 14.38
C GLU A 255 -2.32 -29.53 13.30
N ILE A 256 -3.63 -29.50 13.13
CA ILE A 256 -4.34 -28.57 12.27
C ILE A 256 -4.94 -27.48 13.15
N ILE A 257 -4.56 -26.24 12.91
CA ILE A 257 -4.85 -25.12 13.81
C ILE A 257 -5.57 -24.02 13.05
N GLY A 258 -6.82 -23.78 13.37
CA GLY A 258 -7.57 -22.63 12.90
C GLY A 258 -7.27 -21.41 13.79
N ALA A 259 -6.91 -20.30 13.21
CA ALA A 259 -6.64 -19.04 13.89
C ALA A 259 -7.35 -17.87 13.21
N PRO A 260 -7.96 -16.93 13.93
CA PRO A 260 -8.53 -15.74 13.34
C PRO A 260 -7.43 -14.80 12.89
N LYS A 261 -7.50 -14.33 11.63
CA LYS A 261 -6.54 -13.43 11.03
C LYS A 261 -5.10 -13.97 10.91
N ASN A 262 -4.37 -13.45 9.93
CA ASN A 262 -3.00 -13.88 9.65
C ASN A 262 -2.01 -13.58 10.79
N ILE A 263 -2.22 -12.45 11.51
CA ILE A 263 -1.38 -12.07 12.64
C ILE A 263 -1.47 -13.11 13.77
N SER A 264 -2.67 -13.58 14.09
CA SER A 264 -2.87 -14.59 15.14
C SER A 264 -2.18 -15.91 14.81
N GLN A 265 -2.19 -16.33 13.53
CA GLN A 265 -1.43 -17.51 13.09
C GLN A 265 0.05 -17.38 13.41
N LEU A 266 0.65 -16.24 13.03
CA LEU A 266 2.08 -16.02 13.23
C LEU A 266 2.48 -15.87 14.70
N LYS A 267 1.66 -15.21 15.50
CA LYS A 267 1.87 -15.13 16.95
C LYS A 267 1.82 -16.52 17.57
N TYR A 268 0.86 -17.34 17.16
CA TYR A 268 0.76 -18.71 17.65
C TYR A 268 1.90 -19.61 17.13
N ALA A 269 2.38 -19.38 15.89
CA ALA A 269 3.60 -20.03 15.40
C ALA A 269 4.82 -19.69 16.30
N GLY A 270 4.90 -18.46 16.79
CA GLY A 270 5.89 -18.05 17.79
C GLY A 270 5.77 -18.82 19.10
N GLU A 271 4.55 -19.01 19.62
CA GLU A 271 4.31 -19.84 20.82
C GLU A 271 4.67 -21.32 20.62
N ILE A 272 4.53 -21.84 19.38
CA ILE A 272 4.99 -23.19 19.04
C ILE A 272 6.52 -23.24 19.05
N LEU A 273 7.18 -22.26 18.44
CA LEU A 273 8.64 -22.16 18.40
C LEU A 273 9.24 -22.03 19.80
N GLU A 274 8.59 -21.32 20.71
CA GLU A 274 9.06 -21.15 22.08
C GLU A 274 9.19 -22.48 22.84
N LYS A 275 8.41 -23.50 22.44
CA LYS A 275 8.41 -24.85 23.05
C LYS A 275 9.56 -25.74 22.57
N PHE A 276 10.30 -25.35 21.53
CA PHE A 276 11.38 -26.13 21.00
C PHE A 276 12.71 -25.72 21.64
N ASP A 277 13.49 -26.70 22.06
CA ASP A 277 14.83 -26.49 22.64
C ASP A 277 15.86 -26.23 21.51
N ASN A 278 15.64 -26.76 20.32
CA ASN A 278 16.54 -26.64 19.17
C ASN A 278 15.74 -26.28 17.90
N HIS A 279 16.22 -25.27 17.20
CA HIS A 279 15.59 -24.74 15.98
C HIS A 279 16.32 -25.11 14.69
N GLU A 280 17.47 -25.79 14.74
CA GLU A 280 18.29 -26.11 13.55
C GLU A 280 17.58 -27.00 12.54
N SER A 281 16.71 -27.89 12.99
CA SER A 281 15.90 -28.78 12.15
C SER A 281 14.44 -28.30 12.03
N THR A 282 14.20 -27.00 12.19
CA THR A 282 12.86 -26.44 12.20
C THR A 282 12.66 -25.48 11.02
N ALA A 283 11.56 -25.68 10.29
CA ALA A 283 11.12 -24.77 9.23
C ALA A 283 9.84 -24.06 9.61
N LEU A 284 9.85 -22.72 9.55
CA LEU A 284 8.66 -21.89 9.51
C LEU A 284 8.39 -21.49 8.06
N VAL A 285 7.35 -22.07 7.48
CA VAL A 285 6.98 -21.90 6.06
C VAL A 285 5.82 -20.93 5.96
N LEU A 286 6.02 -19.84 5.24
CA LEU A 286 4.96 -18.87 4.96
C LEU A 286 4.26 -19.24 3.66
N GLY A 287 2.97 -19.57 3.75
CA GLY A 287 2.12 -19.74 2.56
C GLY A 287 1.93 -18.39 1.85
N ASP A 288 1.81 -17.33 2.62
CA ASP A 288 1.78 -15.94 2.13
C ASP A 288 3.09 -15.23 2.52
N GLU A 289 4.00 -15.08 1.57
CA GLU A 289 5.31 -14.43 1.77
C GLU A 289 5.20 -12.95 2.19
N SER A 290 4.08 -12.29 1.93
CA SER A 290 3.86 -10.89 2.33
C SER A 290 3.86 -10.70 3.85
N LEU A 291 3.66 -11.77 4.60
CA LEU A 291 3.63 -11.80 6.05
C LEU A 291 5.02 -11.87 6.70
N LEU A 292 6.11 -11.82 5.92
CA LEU A 292 7.49 -11.91 6.43
C LEU A 292 7.76 -10.95 7.58
N SER A 293 7.36 -9.69 7.48
CA SER A 293 7.58 -8.71 8.54
C SER A 293 6.83 -9.05 9.84
N VAL A 294 5.63 -9.60 9.73
CA VAL A 294 4.84 -10.05 10.89
C VAL A 294 5.46 -11.30 11.49
N ALA A 295 5.96 -12.22 10.66
CA ALA A 295 6.67 -13.42 11.11
C ALA A 295 7.91 -13.07 11.93
N LEU A 296 8.75 -12.17 11.43
CA LEU A 296 9.95 -11.70 12.13
C LEU A 296 9.65 -11.08 13.50
N ASN A 297 8.55 -10.33 13.61
CA ASN A 297 8.09 -9.77 14.87
C ASN A 297 7.38 -10.78 15.80
N SER A 298 7.19 -12.00 15.35
CA SER A 298 6.51 -13.07 16.10
C SER A 298 7.47 -14.15 16.58
N ILE A 299 8.73 -14.12 16.15
CA ILE A 299 9.74 -15.07 16.54
C ILE A 299 10.16 -14.81 17.99
N PRO A 300 10.16 -15.83 18.87
CA PRO A 300 10.50 -15.68 20.27
C PRO A 300 12.03 -15.49 20.47
N LYS A 301 12.40 -14.95 21.64
CA LYS A 301 13.80 -14.61 21.96
C LYS A 301 14.73 -15.81 22.13
N ASN A 302 14.18 -17.01 22.39
CA ASN A 302 14.98 -18.23 22.53
C ASN A 302 15.50 -18.77 21.18
N VAL A 303 15.07 -18.21 20.04
CA VAL A 303 15.62 -18.54 18.73
C VAL A 303 16.93 -17.79 18.52
N SER A 304 18.04 -18.51 18.59
CA SER A 304 19.40 -17.95 18.54
C SER A 304 19.85 -17.50 17.15
N GLY A 305 19.27 -18.09 16.10
CA GLY A 305 19.63 -17.77 14.71
C GLY A 305 18.47 -18.03 13.77
N ILE A 306 18.36 -17.20 12.75
CA ILE A 306 17.30 -17.28 11.74
C ILE A 306 17.95 -17.20 10.37
N ASN A 307 17.65 -18.15 9.51
CA ASN A 307 17.98 -18.09 8.10
C ASN A 307 16.73 -17.75 7.29
N ILE A 308 16.71 -16.58 6.67
CA ILE A 308 15.60 -16.11 5.88
C ILE A 308 15.94 -16.33 4.41
N THR A 309 15.14 -17.15 3.73
CA THR A 309 15.37 -17.48 2.33
C THR A 309 14.62 -16.58 1.37
N MET A 310 13.47 -16.07 1.83
CA MET A 310 12.69 -15.09 1.09
C MET A 310 13.41 -13.74 1.10
N GLY A 311 13.53 -13.13 -0.06
CA GLY A 311 14.02 -11.75 -0.11
C GLY A 311 13.00 -10.79 0.50
N TYR A 312 13.47 -9.75 1.19
CA TYR A 312 12.60 -8.66 1.66
C TYR A 312 12.20 -7.76 0.47
N PRO A 313 10.90 -7.60 0.18
CA PRO A 313 10.46 -6.80 -0.95
C PRO A 313 10.87 -5.33 -0.80
N LEU A 314 11.60 -4.78 -1.77
CA LEU A 314 12.04 -3.38 -1.75
C LEU A 314 10.89 -2.38 -1.80
N GLN A 315 9.71 -2.77 -2.24
CA GLN A 315 8.53 -1.90 -2.22
C GLN A 315 8.09 -1.47 -0.80
N ASN A 316 8.46 -2.24 0.23
CA ASN A 316 8.04 -2.01 1.61
C ASN A 316 9.03 -1.18 2.44
N VAL A 317 10.19 -0.81 1.88
CA VAL A 317 11.21 -0.04 2.62
C VAL A 317 10.93 1.47 2.58
N PRO A 318 11.42 2.23 3.58
CA PRO A 318 11.22 3.69 3.64
C PRO A 318 11.71 4.44 2.41
N THR A 319 12.81 3.99 1.79
CA THR A 319 13.34 4.56 0.55
C THR A 319 12.35 4.45 -0.61
N SER A 320 11.62 3.35 -0.73
CA SER A 320 10.56 3.21 -1.74
C SER A 320 9.43 4.21 -1.52
N GLN A 321 9.06 4.45 -0.26
CA GLN A 321 8.05 5.44 0.10
C GLN A 321 8.53 6.86 -0.22
N LEU A 322 9.80 7.17 0.04
CA LEU A 322 10.41 8.45 -0.33
C LEU A 322 10.29 8.69 -1.83
N ILE A 323 10.79 7.77 -2.64
CA ILE A 323 10.77 7.88 -4.10
C ILE A 323 9.33 8.00 -4.61
N SER A 324 8.40 7.19 -4.08
CA SER A 324 6.98 7.30 -4.41
C SER A 324 6.40 8.66 -4.05
N SER A 325 6.81 9.27 -2.94
CA SER A 325 6.38 10.61 -2.54
C SER A 325 6.90 11.67 -3.51
N ILE A 326 8.15 11.54 -3.99
CA ILE A 326 8.74 12.45 -4.99
C ILE A 326 7.95 12.37 -6.31
N PHE A 327 7.65 11.19 -6.81
CA PHE A 327 6.81 11.04 -8.00
C PHE A 327 5.42 11.65 -7.78
N GLN A 328 4.82 11.43 -6.61
CA GLN A 328 3.49 11.92 -6.31
C GLN A 328 3.41 13.44 -6.28
N LEU A 329 4.45 14.14 -5.80
CA LEU A 329 4.53 15.63 -5.87
C LEU A 329 4.19 16.13 -7.28
N PHE A 330 4.82 15.58 -8.31
CA PHE A 330 4.66 16.02 -9.69
C PHE A 330 3.40 15.46 -10.37
N ILE A 331 3.01 14.23 -10.05
CA ILE A 331 1.77 13.63 -10.58
C ILE A 331 0.55 14.40 -10.05
N THR A 332 0.54 14.77 -8.77
CA THR A 332 -0.53 15.58 -8.18
C THR A 332 -0.51 16.99 -8.75
N GLN A 333 0.67 17.59 -8.89
CA GLN A 333 0.84 18.92 -9.50
C GLN A 333 0.23 18.98 -10.91
N ASP A 334 0.55 17.97 -11.74
CA ASP A 334 0.02 17.86 -13.10
C ASP A 334 -1.49 17.63 -13.10
N THR A 335 -1.99 16.70 -12.29
CA THR A 335 -3.41 16.36 -12.18
C THR A 335 -4.26 17.56 -11.73
N LEU A 336 -3.74 18.38 -10.82
CA LEU A 336 -4.42 19.57 -10.31
C LEU A 336 -4.13 20.82 -11.15
N GLN A 337 -3.47 20.68 -12.30
CA GLN A 337 -3.14 21.76 -13.25
C GLN A 337 -2.35 22.91 -12.58
N LYS A 338 -1.46 22.59 -11.66
CA LYS A 338 -0.59 23.56 -10.97
C LYS A 338 0.84 23.61 -11.51
N SER A 339 1.14 22.86 -12.57
CA SER A 339 2.47 22.78 -13.18
C SER A 339 2.96 24.13 -13.68
N ALA A 340 2.09 24.92 -14.32
CA ALA A 340 2.43 26.26 -14.83
C ALA A 340 2.83 27.25 -13.71
N SER A 341 2.27 27.10 -12.51
CA SER A 341 2.61 27.93 -11.34
C SER A 341 3.67 27.32 -10.44
N ASN A 342 4.16 26.14 -10.75
CA ASN A 342 5.12 25.35 -9.97
C ASN A 342 4.77 25.26 -8.48
N LYS A 343 3.50 24.99 -8.18
CA LYS A 343 2.98 24.85 -6.80
C LYS A 343 2.71 23.39 -6.51
N PHE A 344 3.03 22.96 -5.29
CA PHE A 344 2.88 21.60 -4.81
C PHE A 344 1.78 21.50 -3.75
N TYR A 345 1.03 20.39 -3.77
CA TYR A 345 -0.03 20.14 -2.82
C TYR A 345 0.54 19.87 -1.41
N HIS A 346 -0.02 20.52 -0.40
CA HIS A 346 0.54 20.52 0.96
C HIS A 346 0.73 19.12 1.56
N LYS A 347 -0.22 18.20 1.33
CA LYS A 347 -0.10 16.83 1.87
C LYS A 347 1.08 16.06 1.28
N ASP A 348 1.39 16.28 0.00
CA ASP A 348 2.52 15.61 -0.64
C ASP A 348 3.84 16.21 -0.15
N VAL A 349 3.89 17.53 0.06
CA VAL A 349 5.05 18.21 0.66
C VAL A 349 5.29 17.71 2.08
N ILE A 350 4.25 17.63 2.91
CA ILE A 350 4.36 17.13 4.29
C ILE A 350 4.79 15.65 4.29
N ARG A 351 4.23 14.83 3.40
CA ARG A 351 4.60 13.41 3.26
C ARG A 351 6.08 13.24 2.91
N PHE A 352 6.60 14.05 1.99
CA PHE A 352 8.01 14.05 1.63
C PHE A 352 8.90 14.36 2.83
N PHE A 353 8.63 15.44 3.57
CA PHE A 353 9.45 15.84 4.72
C PHE A 353 9.32 14.89 5.94
N LYS A 354 8.18 14.23 6.12
CA LYS A 354 7.98 13.22 7.18
C LYS A 354 8.60 11.87 6.89
N ASN A 355 9.19 11.65 5.70
CA ASN A 355 9.86 10.39 5.41
C ASN A 355 11.11 10.22 6.29
N SER A 356 11.30 8.99 6.82
CA SER A 356 12.41 8.72 7.76
C SER A 356 13.79 8.96 7.16
N VAL A 357 13.98 8.74 5.85
CA VAL A 357 15.26 9.01 5.16
C VAL A 357 15.55 10.50 5.13
N ILE A 358 14.54 11.34 4.83
CA ILE A 358 14.67 12.80 4.87
C ILE A 358 14.92 13.28 6.30
N TYR A 359 14.18 12.69 7.26
CA TYR A 359 14.35 13.02 8.66
C TYR A 359 15.78 12.74 9.16
N GLN A 360 16.38 11.61 8.76
CA GLN A 360 17.77 11.26 9.10
C GLN A 360 18.79 12.16 8.38
N LEU A 361 18.54 12.54 7.12
CA LEU A 361 19.38 13.47 6.37
C LEU A 361 19.50 14.84 7.06
N VAL A 362 18.42 15.29 7.66
CA VAL A 362 18.31 16.61 8.31
C VAL A 362 18.66 16.56 9.82
N LYS A 363 19.19 15.45 10.34
CA LYS A 363 19.42 15.14 11.76
C LYS A 363 20.27 16.20 12.48
N GLY A 364 19.75 16.70 13.59
CA GLY A 364 20.34 17.73 14.46
C GLY A 364 19.30 18.81 14.85
N ASP A 365 18.69 19.45 13.84
CA ASP A 365 17.60 20.42 14.01
C ASP A 365 16.30 19.97 13.33
N ALA A 366 16.22 18.71 12.95
CA ALA A 366 15.28 18.18 12.00
C ALA A 366 13.86 17.99 12.53
N SER A 367 13.70 17.53 13.77
CA SER A 367 12.37 17.35 14.36
C SER A 367 11.65 18.68 14.48
N GLU A 368 12.39 19.70 14.88
CA GLU A 368 11.88 21.07 14.99
C GLU A 368 11.61 21.68 13.61
N THR A 369 12.47 21.41 12.62
CA THR A 369 12.28 21.89 11.25
C THR A 369 11.04 21.27 10.57
N VAL A 370 10.84 19.95 10.66
CA VAL A 370 9.67 19.29 10.06
C VAL A 370 8.38 19.72 10.74
N LEU A 371 8.37 19.79 12.06
CA LEU A 371 7.22 20.32 12.82
C LEU A 371 6.95 21.78 12.50
N THR A 372 7.99 22.59 12.32
CA THR A 372 7.90 24.00 11.94
C THR A 372 7.31 24.14 10.54
N ILE A 373 7.73 23.31 9.57
CA ILE A 373 7.15 23.30 8.22
C ILE A 373 5.65 22.99 8.29
N GLU A 374 5.27 21.93 8.98
CA GLU A 374 3.86 21.52 9.12
C GLU A 374 3.03 22.63 9.80
N ASN A 375 3.54 23.16 10.90
CA ASN A 375 2.89 24.26 11.62
C ASN A 375 2.75 25.54 10.77
N ASN A 376 3.76 25.91 9.99
CA ASN A 376 3.70 27.07 9.12
C ASN A 376 2.70 26.88 7.98
N ILE A 377 2.67 25.68 7.37
CA ILE A 377 1.68 25.33 6.35
C ILE A 377 0.26 25.44 6.91
N SER A 378 0.02 24.92 8.12
CA SER A 378 -1.29 24.96 8.77
C SER A 378 -1.66 26.39 9.22
N LYS A 379 -0.75 27.12 9.87
CA LYS A 379 -1.00 28.49 10.33
C LYS A 379 -1.30 29.46 9.19
N GLN A 380 -0.68 29.26 8.03
CA GLN A 380 -0.90 30.10 6.85
C GLN A 380 -2.01 29.58 5.95
N ASN A 381 -2.58 28.43 6.26
CA ASN A 381 -3.57 27.73 5.44
C ASN A 381 -3.13 27.55 3.98
N ASN A 382 -1.88 27.12 3.79
CA ASN A 382 -1.30 26.91 2.48
C ASN A 382 -1.77 25.58 1.88
N THR A 383 -2.79 25.59 1.04
CA THR A 383 -3.25 24.40 0.31
C THR A 383 -2.24 24.02 -0.78
N PHE A 384 -1.66 25.00 -1.45
CA PHE A 384 -0.61 24.84 -2.45
C PHE A 384 0.59 25.70 -2.08
N ILE A 385 1.78 25.10 -2.16
CA ILE A 385 3.03 25.69 -1.71
C ILE A 385 3.95 25.89 -2.92
N ASP A 386 4.43 27.09 -3.15
CA ASP A 386 5.41 27.37 -4.18
C ASP A 386 6.85 27.09 -3.72
N VAL A 387 7.77 27.03 -4.69
CA VAL A 387 9.19 26.72 -4.43
C VAL A 387 9.86 27.75 -3.54
N SER A 388 9.50 29.04 -3.64
CA SER A 388 10.08 30.10 -2.82
C SER A 388 9.68 29.96 -1.36
N THR A 389 8.45 29.54 -1.09
CA THR A 389 7.98 29.22 0.27
C THR A 389 8.71 28.00 0.83
N ILE A 390 8.90 26.93 0.01
CA ILE A 390 9.70 25.77 0.42
C ILE A 390 11.14 26.19 0.73
N GLU A 391 11.75 27.00 -0.11
CA GLU A 391 13.09 27.54 0.13
C GLU A 391 13.18 28.28 1.45
N SER A 392 12.16 29.08 1.79
CA SER A 392 12.11 29.77 3.08
C SER A 392 12.08 28.81 4.28
N TYR A 393 11.38 27.67 4.14
CA TYR A 393 11.34 26.65 5.18
C TYR A 393 12.67 25.89 5.35
N LEU A 394 13.47 25.82 4.30
CA LEU A 394 14.76 25.14 4.31
C LEU A 394 15.95 26.00 4.76
N LYS A 395 15.74 27.32 4.93
CA LYS A 395 16.78 28.24 5.37
C LYS A 395 17.50 27.87 6.68
N PRO A 396 16.84 27.28 7.69
CA PRO A 396 17.51 26.87 8.92
C PRO A 396 18.49 25.71 8.73
N LEU A 397 18.39 24.94 7.63
CA LEU A 397 19.25 23.80 7.34
C LEU A 397 20.60 24.25 6.81
N ASP A 398 21.61 23.37 6.94
CA ASP A 398 22.89 23.58 6.30
C ASP A 398 22.75 23.75 4.77
N LYS A 399 23.64 24.50 4.15
CA LYS A 399 23.57 24.88 2.75
C LYS A 399 23.56 23.67 1.79
N LYS A 400 24.24 22.58 2.15
CA LYS A 400 24.33 21.37 1.32
C LYS A 400 22.98 20.64 1.32
N ASN A 401 22.43 20.35 2.48
CA ASN A 401 21.14 19.64 2.63
C ASN A 401 19.98 20.48 2.11
N SER A 402 19.97 21.79 2.40
CA SER A 402 18.97 22.70 1.86
C SER A 402 18.96 22.72 0.33
N SER A 403 20.13 22.82 -0.30
CA SER A 403 20.26 22.79 -1.78
C SER A 403 19.80 21.45 -2.36
N LEU A 404 20.15 20.34 -1.72
CA LEU A 404 19.79 18.99 -2.16
C LEU A 404 18.27 18.78 -2.13
N LEU A 405 17.62 19.15 -1.04
CA LEU A 405 16.18 19.03 -0.87
C LEU A 405 15.43 19.97 -1.82
N LEU A 406 15.88 21.22 -1.93
CA LEU A 406 15.26 22.20 -2.82
C LEU A 406 15.33 21.77 -4.29
N ALA A 407 16.39 21.07 -4.70
CA ALA A 407 16.54 20.58 -6.07
C ALA A 407 15.38 19.67 -6.50
N ILE A 408 14.78 18.94 -5.58
CA ILE A 408 13.62 18.08 -5.88
C ILE A 408 12.41 18.91 -6.32
N PHE A 409 12.18 20.08 -5.75
CA PHE A 409 11.02 20.91 -6.03
C PHE A 409 11.19 21.87 -7.22
N LYS A 410 12.41 22.01 -7.75
CA LYS A 410 12.64 22.86 -8.91
C LYS A 410 12.08 22.25 -10.20
N PRO A 411 11.60 23.05 -11.15
CA PRO A 411 11.25 22.56 -12.48
C PRO A 411 12.38 21.76 -13.10
N PHE A 412 12.05 20.67 -13.78
CA PHE A 412 13.02 19.87 -14.54
C PHE A 412 12.79 20.07 -16.04
N ILE A 413 13.86 19.97 -16.83
CA ILE A 413 13.82 20.16 -18.28
C ILE A 413 13.56 18.81 -18.96
N THR A 414 14.19 17.77 -18.48
CA THR A 414 14.08 16.40 -19.03
C THR A 414 13.79 15.40 -17.92
N VAL A 415 13.26 14.25 -18.31
CA VAL A 415 13.04 13.15 -17.36
C VAL A 415 14.34 12.59 -16.79
N GLU A 416 15.44 12.68 -17.54
CA GLU A 416 16.77 12.32 -17.06
C GLU A 416 17.27 13.27 -15.97
N ASP A 417 17.01 14.57 -16.09
CA ASP A 417 17.31 15.55 -15.05
C ASP A 417 16.55 15.21 -13.76
N PHE A 418 15.25 14.89 -13.87
CA PHE A 418 14.44 14.47 -12.74
C PHE A 418 15.00 13.21 -12.06
N MET A 419 15.35 12.18 -12.84
CA MET A 419 15.93 10.94 -12.29
C MET A 419 17.30 11.19 -11.64
N THR A 420 18.12 12.06 -12.24
CA THR A 420 19.42 12.44 -11.70
C THR A 420 19.31 13.15 -10.36
N ARG A 421 18.29 13.98 -10.15
CA ARG A 421 18.03 14.64 -8.86
C ARG A 421 17.67 13.63 -7.78
N ILE A 422 16.91 12.59 -8.13
CA ILE A 422 16.63 11.48 -7.21
C ILE A 422 17.93 10.78 -6.83
N LEU A 423 18.81 10.46 -7.81
CA LEU A 423 20.11 9.85 -7.53
C LEU A 423 20.97 10.70 -6.59
N ASN A 424 21.03 12.01 -6.84
CA ASN A 424 21.78 12.94 -5.99
C ASN A 424 21.22 12.99 -4.55
N LEU A 425 19.90 12.90 -4.40
CA LEU A 425 19.27 12.82 -3.08
C LEU A 425 19.63 11.53 -2.35
N LEU A 426 19.58 10.38 -3.05
CA LEU A 426 19.98 9.09 -2.47
C LEU A 426 21.46 9.08 -2.07
N ASP A 427 22.34 9.64 -2.92
CA ASP A 427 23.75 9.78 -2.62
C ASP A 427 24.03 10.71 -1.43
N GLY A 428 23.30 11.81 -1.32
CA GLY A 428 23.39 12.71 -0.18
C GLY A 428 22.92 12.06 1.14
N ALA A 429 21.94 11.17 1.08
CA ALA A 429 21.40 10.50 2.26
C ALA A 429 22.28 9.36 2.79
N LYS A 430 23.18 8.79 1.99
CA LYS A 430 23.93 7.56 2.33
C LYS A 430 24.73 7.63 3.63
N ASP A 431 25.25 8.80 3.98
CA ASP A 431 26.10 8.97 5.17
C ASP A 431 25.28 9.20 6.46
N HIS A 432 23.98 9.39 6.32
CA HIS A 432 23.06 9.73 7.40
C HIS A 432 22.16 8.55 7.83
N VAL A 433 22.18 7.45 7.10
CA VAL A 433 21.30 6.29 7.31
C VAL A 433 22.07 5.09 7.87
N SER A 434 21.35 4.11 8.41
CA SER A 434 21.95 2.86 8.94
C SER A 434 22.57 2.01 7.82
N VAL A 435 23.40 1.02 8.22
CA VAL A 435 24.07 0.11 7.25
C VAL A 435 23.07 -0.62 6.37
N LEU A 436 21.95 -1.08 6.94
CA LEU A 436 20.89 -1.74 6.16
C LEU A 436 20.21 -0.78 5.18
N GLU A 437 19.95 0.44 5.61
CA GLU A 437 19.35 1.46 4.74
C GLU A 437 20.31 1.88 3.62
N LYS A 438 21.64 1.83 3.82
CA LYS A 438 22.62 2.05 2.74
C LYS A 438 22.46 1.01 1.63
N GLU A 439 22.23 -0.25 1.97
CA GLU A 439 21.95 -1.29 0.96
C GLU A 439 20.66 -0.99 0.21
N TYR A 440 19.61 -0.50 0.90
CA TYR A 440 18.40 -0.04 0.22
C TYR A 440 18.71 1.08 -0.76
N LEU A 441 19.39 2.14 -0.35
CA LEU A 441 19.75 3.25 -1.20
C LEU A 441 20.55 2.79 -2.42
N TYR A 442 21.50 1.86 -2.24
CA TYR A 442 22.31 1.30 -3.33
C TYR A 442 21.45 0.55 -4.36
N ARG A 443 20.47 -0.26 -3.93
CA ARG A 443 19.58 -0.96 -4.85
C ARG A 443 18.72 0.00 -5.66
N PHE A 444 18.17 1.02 -5.01
CA PHE A 444 17.42 2.07 -5.72
C PHE A 444 18.30 2.88 -6.66
N HIS A 445 19.50 3.21 -6.25
CA HIS A 445 20.48 3.89 -7.11
C HIS A 445 20.76 3.08 -8.37
N ASN A 446 20.97 1.77 -8.27
CA ASN A 446 21.17 0.90 -9.43
C ASN A 446 19.93 0.84 -10.33
N ALA A 447 18.74 0.74 -9.75
CA ALA A 447 17.50 0.75 -10.52
C ALA A 447 17.32 2.05 -11.32
N PHE A 448 17.60 3.22 -10.73
CA PHE A 448 17.54 4.49 -11.46
C PHE A 448 18.63 4.63 -12.52
N ASN A 449 19.86 4.17 -12.26
CA ASN A 449 20.92 4.14 -13.28
C ASN A 449 20.52 3.25 -14.46
N GLN A 450 19.88 2.12 -14.21
CA GLN A 450 19.35 1.26 -15.27
C GLN A 450 18.29 2.00 -16.11
N LEU A 451 17.35 2.68 -15.46
CA LEU A 451 16.33 3.48 -16.16
C LEU A 451 16.94 4.61 -16.99
N ILE A 452 17.92 5.33 -16.45
CA ILE A 452 18.63 6.41 -17.16
C ILE A 452 19.36 5.85 -18.38
N ASN A 453 20.10 4.74 -18.23
CA ASN A 453 20.85 4.12 -19.31
C ASN A 453 19.93 3.61 -20.43
N LEU A 454 18.79 3.04 -20.08
CA LEU A 454 17.79 2.62 -21.05
C LEU A 454 17.19 3.81 -21.81
N ASN A 455 16.95 4.94 -21.14
CA ASN A 455 16.37 6.12 -21.78
C ASN A 455 17.35 6.88 -22.67
N LYS A 456 18.67 6.85 -22.37
CA LYS A 456 19.70 7.49 -23.18
C LYS A 456 19.74 7.00 -24.62
N THR A 457 19.44 5.72 -24.85
CA THR A 457 19.57 5.08 -26.17
C THR A 457 18.41 5.42 -27.11
N LYS A 458 17.17 5.53 -26.64
CA LYS A 458 16.00 5.69 -27.52
C LYS A 458 14.88 6.61 -26.97
N LYS A 459 15.12 7.37 -25.89
CA LYS A 459 14.16 8.33 -25.27
C LYS A 459 12.73 7.76 -25.07
N TYR A 460 12.64 6.56 -24.49
CA TYR A 460 11.38 5.85 -24.29
C TYR A 460 10.45 6.54 -23.28
N PHE A 461 11.03 7.21 -22.29
CA PHE A 461 10.28 7.87 -21.22
C PHE A 461 10.08 9.35 -21.58
N GLN A 462 8.85 9.75 -21.84
CA GLN A 462 8.50 11.13 -22.18
C GLN A 462 7.87 11.88 -21.02
N ASN A 463 7.34 11.18 -20.01
CA ASN A 463 6.66 11.78 -18.87
C ASN A 463 6.91 11.02 -17.57
N ILE A 464 6.65 11.69 -16.45
CA ILE A 464 6.88 11.16 -15.10
C ILE A 464 5.98 9.95 -14.78
N LYS A 465 4.74 9.93 -15.27
CA LYS A 465 3.80 8.83 -14.99
C LYS A 465 4.32 7.51 -15.55
N THR A 466 4.89 7.54 -16.74
CA THR A 466 5.55 6.39 -17.37
C THR A 466 6.70 5.87 -16.54
N ILE A 467 7.62 6.75 -16.16
CA ILE A 467 8.77 6.36 -15.32
C ILE A 467 8.29 5.75 -14.00
N TYR A 468 7.29 6.35 -13.39
CA TYR A 468 6.75 5.85 -12.13
C TYR A 468 6.15 4.46 -12.25
N GLN A 469 5.48 4.14 -13.36
CA GLN A 469 4.97 2.79 -13.62
C GLN A 469 6.11 1.79 -13.80
N PHE A 470 7.16 2.15 -14.54
CA PHE A 470 8.35 1.31 -14.70
C PHE A 470 9.10 1.12 -13.39
N TYR A 471 9.32 2.19 -12.66
CA TYR A 471 9.89 2.14 -11.32
C TYR A 471 9.13 1.13 -10.43
N LYS A 472 7.81 1.21 -10.39
CA LYS A 472 6.99 0.27 -9.62
C LYS A 472 7.19 -1.18 -10.07
N ARG A 473 7.29 -1.44 -11.37
CA ARG A 473 7.53 -2.80 -11.91
C ARG A 473 8.90 -3.33 -11.54
N ILE A 474 9.94 -2.49 -11.62
CA ILE A 474 11.29 -2.87 -11.20
C ILE A 474 11.28 -3.26 -9.74
N ILE A 475 10.77 -2.37 -8.89
CA ILE A 475 10.81 -2.54 -7.45
C ILE A 475 9.89 -3.67 -6.95
N ALA A 476 8.79 -3.95 -7.63
CA ALA A 476 7.91 -5.07 -7.28
C ALA A 476 8.60 -6.43 -7.41
N ASN A 477 9.55 -6.56 -8.33
CA ASN A 477 10.31 -7.79 -8.57
C ASN A 477 11.64 -7.84 -7.79
N GLU A 478 12.11 -6.68 -7.28
CA GLU A 478 13.35 -6.58 -6.54
C GLU A 478 13.15 -6.96 -5.08
N LYS A 479 13.95 -7.92 -4.63
CA LYS A 479 13.98 -8.38 -3.24
C LYS A 479 15.41 -8.25 -2.70
N LEU A 480 15.53 -7.79 -1.48
CA LEU A 480 16.79 -7.82 -0.75
C LEU A 480 17.02 -9.23 -0.22
N SER A 481 18.07 -9.89 -0.66
CA SER A 481 18.47 -11.18 -0.14
C SER A 481 19.18 -11.00 1.19
N PHE A 482 18.75 -11.71 2.21
CA PHE A 482 19.48 -11.78 3.47
C PHE A 482 20.74 -12.64 3.28
N GLN A 483 21.88 -12.12 3.74
CA GLN A 483 23.11 -12.89 3.82
C GLN A 483 23.20 -13.53 5.21
N GLY A 484 23.30 -14.85 5.25
CA GLY A 484 23.43 -15.62 6.47
C GLY A 484 24.01 -17.01 6.16
N GLU A 485 24.35 -17.74 7.21
CA GLU A 485 24.74 -19.14 7.03
C GLU A 485 23.52 -19.99 6.75
N PRO A 486 23.38 -20.57 5.53
CA PRO A 486 22.13 -21.20 5.07
C PRO A 486 21.77 -22.48 5.84
N LEU A 487 22.68 -23.00 6.68
CA LEU A 487 22.50 -24.27 7.36
C LEU A 487 22.17 -24.13 8.87
N ASN A 488 22.30 -22.93 9.43
CA ASN A 488 22.17 -22.72 10.88
C ASN A 488 20.84 -22.08 11.27
N GLY A 489 20.30 -22.47 12.40
CA GLY A 489 19.13 -21.88 13.05
C GLY A 489 17.78 -22.19 12.36
N LEU A 490 16.76 -21.43 12.78
CA LEU A 490 15.39 -21.54 12.25
C LEU A 490 15.39 -21.18 10.76
N GLN A 491 14.78 -22.04 9.94
CA GLN A 491 14.63 -21.80 8.51
C GLN A 491 13.27 -21.12 8.24
N LEU A 492 13.28 -19.84 7.92
CA LEU A 492 12.08 -19.05 7.54
C LEU A 492 12.03 -18.95 6.01
N MET A 493 11.04 -19.58 5.39
CA MET A 493 11.00 -19.78 3.95
C MET A 493 9.60 -19.76 3.36
N GLY A 494 9.51 -19.50 2.04
CA GLY A 494 8.31 -19.70 1.26
C GLY A 494 8.10 -21.19 0.88
N MET A 495 6.89 -21.53 0.45
CA MET A 495 6.55 -22.92 0.14
C MET A 495 7.42 -23.52 -0.97
N LEU A 496 7.72 -22.78 -2.03
CA LEU A 496 8.52 -23.28 -3.15
C LEU A 496 10.02 -23.37 -2.84
N GLU A 497 10.47 -22.75 -1.77
CA GLU A 497 11.88 -22.77 -1.34
C GLU A 497 12.22 -24.01 -0.51
N THR A 498 11.20 -24.76 -0.08
CA THR A 498 11.36 -26.01 0.66
C THR A 498 11.82 -27.19 -0.19
N ARG A 499 12.04 -26.96 -1.49
CA ARG A 499 12.42 -28.02 -2.46
C ARG A 499 13.65 -28.76 -2.02
N VAL A 500 13.55 -30.09 -1.97
CA VAL A 500 14.65 -31.03 -1.67
C VAL A 500 15.20 -30.90 -0.22
N LEU A 501 14.52 -30.17 0.65
CA LEU A 501 14.93 -29.99 2.03
C LEU A 501 14.02 -30.78 2.99
N ASP A 502 14.61 -31.31 4.05
CA ASP A 502 13.95 -32.06 5.10
C ASP A 502 14.11 -31.41 6.46
N PHE A 503 13.04 -31.40 7.24
CA PHE A 503 13.01 -30.85 8.58
C PHE A 503 12.30 -31.77 9.56
N GLU A 504 12.77 -31.78 10.79
CA GLU A 504 12.10 -32.52 11.86
C GLU A 504 10.79 -31.87 12.30
N ASN A 505 10.82 -30.55 12.42
CA ASN A 505 9.67 -29.74 12.80
C ASN A 505 9.27 -28.81 11.62
N VAL A 506 8.02 -28.87 11.23
CA VAL A 506 7.47 -28.07 10.12
C VAL A 506 6.26 -27.29 10.61
N ILE A 507 6.33 -25.99 10.52
CA ILE A 507 5.21 -25.08 10.81
C ILE A 507 4.84 -24.37 9.51
N ILE A 508 3.63 -24.57 9.01
CA ILE A 508 3.16 -23.93 7.78
C ILE A 508 2.01 -22.99 8.13
N THR A 509 2.11 -21.72 7.74
CA THR A 509 1.07 -20.71 7.97
C THR A 509 0.31 -20.40 6.69
N SER A 510 -0.88 -19.83 6.82
CA SER A 510 -1.75 -19.46 5.70
C SER A 510 -2.10 -20.66 4.79
N VAL A 511 -2.37 -21.84 5.40
CA VAL A 511 -2.77 -23.05 4.67
C VAL A 511 -4.26 -22.95 4.31
N ASN A 512 -4.57 -21.91 3.54
CA ASN A 512 -5.94 -21.62 3.08
C ASN A 512 -6.07 -21.91 1.58
N GLU A 513 -7.29 -22.13 1.14
CA GLU A 513 -7.61 -22.24 -0.28
C GLU A 513 -7.25 -20.93 -0.99
N ASN A 514 -6.79 -21.03 -2.24
CA ASN A 514 -6.26 -19.93 -3.04
C ASN A 514 -4.89 -19.34 -2.60
N ILE A 515 -4.35 -19.78 -1.46
CA ILE A 515 -3.00 -19.45 -1.00
C ILE A 515 -2.10 -20.68 -1.18
N ILE A 516 -2.52 -21.81 -0.62
CA ILE A 516 -1.90 -23.12 -0.82
C ILE A 516 -3.01 -24.14 -1.21
N PRO A 517 -3.12 -24.52 -2.49
CA PRO A 517 -2.37 -24.06 -3.65
C PRO A 517 -2.75 -22.64 -4.07
N SER A 518 -1.79 -21.92 -4.67
CA SER A 518 -2.06 -20.59 -5.19
C SER A 518 -2.94 -20.67 -6.43
N SER A 519 -4.07 -19.98 -6.41
CA SER A 519 -5.01 -19.87 -7.54
C SER A 519 -4.69 -18.69 -8.46
N ALA A 520 -3.56 -18.00 -8.28
CA ALA A 520 -3.21 -16.85 -9.10
C ALA A 520 -3.26 -17.23 -10.59
N THR A 521 -4.33 -16.81 -11.25
CA THR A 521 -4.47 -16.93 -12.71
C THR A 521 -3.48 -15.97 -13.34
N GLN A 522 -2.52 -16.50 -14.07
CA GLN A 522 -1.67 -15.69 -14.91
C GLN A 522 -2.51 -15.25 -16.12
N ASN A 523 -2.53 -13.96 -16.39
CA ASN A 523 -3.10 -13.46 -17.62
C ASN A 523 -2.35 -14.06 -18.81
N SER A 524 -3.07 -14.49 -19.82
CA SER A 524 -2.52 -15.07 -21.04
C SER A 524 -3.43 -14.70 -22.20
N PHE A 525 -2.87 -14.42 -23.35
CA PHE A 525 -3.61 -14.26 -24.60
C PHE A 525 -3.99 -15.61 -25.22
N ILE A 526 -3.40 -16.70 -24.74
CA ILE A 526 -3.71 -18.06 -25.22
C ILE A 526 -4.88 -18.60 -24.38
N PRO A 527 -6.07 -18.83 -24.99
CA PRO A 527 -7.22 -19.38 -24.30
C PRO A 527 -6.97 -20.77 -23.70
N PHE A 528 -7.74 -21.11 -22.67
CA PHE A 528 -7.57 -22.37 -21.93
C PHE A 528 -7.68 -23.63 -22.83
N ASP A 529 -8.66 -23.63 -23.74
CA ASP A 529 -8.88 -24.75 -24.66
C ASP A 529 -7.71 -24.92 -25.66
N VAL A 530 -7.07 -23.80 -26.09
CA VAL A 530 -5.85 -23.82 -26.88
C VAL A 530 -4.69 -24.38 -26.05
N LYS A 531 -4.55 -23.96 -24.80
CA LYS A 531 -3.52 -24.54 -23.92
C LYS A 531 -3.64 -26.05 -23.80
N VAL A 532 -4.86 -26.55 -23.61
CA VAL A 532 -5.14 -28.00 -23.56
C VAL A 532 -4.80 -28.68 -24.88
N GLN A 533 -5.20 -28.10 -26.03
CA GLN A 533 -4.97 -28.66 -27.35
C GLN A 533 -3.48 -28.79 -27.68
N PHE A 534 -2.65 -27.83 -27.29
CA PHE A 534 -1.23 -27.81 -27.59
C PHE A 534 -0.35 -28.31 -26.43
N GLY A 535 -0.95 -28.86 -25.38
CA GLY A 535 -0.25 -29.40 -24.22
C GLY A 535 0.52 -28.36 -23.39
N LEU A 536 0.07 -27.10 -23.41
CA LEU A 536 0.59 -26.04 -22.56
C LEU A 536 0.05 -26.21 -21.13
N PRO A 537 0.74 -25.68 -20.11
CA PRO A 537 0.38 -25.88 -18.72
C PRO A 537 -0.95 -25.20 -18.37
N THR A 538 -1.74 -25.91 -17.59
CA THR A 538 -3.01 -25.45 -17.05
C THR A 538 -2.95 -25.35 -15.52
N TYR A 539 -4.07 -24.97 -14.88
CA TYR A 539 -4.16 -24.98 -13.43
C TYR A 539 -3.98 -26.38 -12.81
N ARG A 540 -4.27 -27.46 -13.55
CA ARG A 540 -4.14 -28.85 -13.05
C ARG A 540 -2.68 -29.23 -12.80
N GLU A 541 -1.80 -28.86 -13.71
CA GLU A 541 -0.36 -29.08 -13.55
C GLU A 541 0.19 -28.26 -12.39
N LYS A 542 -0.25 -26.99 -12.24
CA LYS A 542 0.13 -26.13 -11.11
C LYS A 542 -0.29 -26.75 -9.77
N ASP A 543 -1.54 -27.20 -9.67
CA ASP A 543 -2.04 -27.86 -8.46
C ASP A 543 -1.22 -29.11 -8.11
N ALA A 544 -0.85 -29.93 -9.09
CA ALA A 544 -0.04 -31.11 -8.86
C ALA A 544 1.38 -30.78 -8.38
N ILE A 545 1.97 -29.68 -8.86
CA ILE A 545 3.27 -29.18 -8.40
C ILE A 545 3.18 -28.77 -6.92
N TYR A 546 2.17 -27.93 -6.57
CA TYR A 546 1.96 -27.53 -5.16
C TYR A 546 1.67 -28.72 -4.26
N SER A 547 0.86 -29.68 -4.71
CA SER A 547 0.58 -30.92 -4.00
C SER A 547 1.85 -31.71 -3.69
N TYR A 548 2.73 -31.88 -4.69
CA TYR A 548 4.01 -32.56 -4.49
C TYR A 548 4.84 -31.84 -3.41
N HIS A 549 5.05 -30.53 -3.51
CA HIS A 549 5.89 -29.82 -2.56
C HIS A 549 5.33 -29.84 -1.15
N PHE A 550 4.01 -29.69 -0.99
CA PHE A 550 3.34 -29.76 0.30
C PHE A 550 3.51 -31.13 0.95
N PHE A 551 3.13 -32.21 0.28
CA PHE A 551 3.19 -33.56 0.84
C PHE A 551 4.63 -34.08 0.98
N ARG A 552 5.52 -33.69 0.06
CA ARG A 552 6.97 -34.00 0.16
C ARG A 552 7.60 -33.39 1.41
N LEU A 553 7.26 -32.15 1.75
CA LEU A 553 7.76 -31.50 2.95
C LEU A 553 7.34 -32.24 4.23
N LEU A 554 6.13 -32.81 4.24
CA LEU A 554 5.60 -33.55 5.38
C LEU A 554 6.15 -34.99 5.49
N GLN A 555 6.71 -35.59 4.43
CA GLN A 555 7.01 -37.01 4.41
C GLN A 555 8.04 -37.46 5.46
N ARG A 556 9.03 -36.63 5.79
CA ARG A 556 10.09 -36.91 6.78
C ARG A 556 9.96 -36.10 8.09
N ALA A 557 9.02 -35.20 8.19
CA ALA A 557 8.77 -34.43 9.39
C ALA A 557 8.20 -35.30 10.52
N LYS A 558 8.64 -35.07 11.75
CA LYS A 558 8.07 -35.68 12.97
C LYS A 558 6.91 -34.87 13.54
N ASN A 559 7.09 -33.56 13.64
CA ASN A 559 6.09 -32.64 14.14
C ASN A 559 5.65 -31.69 13.00
N VAL A 560 4.35 -31.62 12.75
CA VAL A 560 3.77 -30.81 11.68
C VAL A 560 2.65 -29.96 12.25
N TYR A 561 2.73 -28.66 12.05
CA TYR A 561 1.73 -27.69 12.47
C TYR A 561 1.21 -26.95 11.25
N LEU A 562 -0.06 -27.13 10.92
CA LEU A 562 -0.74 -26.51 9.79
C LEU A 562 -1.69 -25.45 10.30
N LEU A 563 -1.32 -24.17 10.10
CA LEU A 563 -2.11 -23.02 10.53
C LEU A 563 -2.87 -22.44 9.36
N TYR A 564 -4.17 -22.19 9.54
CA TYR A 564 -5.01 -21.57 8.54
C TYR A 564 -5.87 -20.44 9.16
N ASN A 565 -6.19 -19.44 8.34
CA ASN A 565 -7.09 -18.35 8.74
C ASN A 565 -8.52 -18.82 8.72
N THR A 566 -9.24 -18.62 9.84
CA THR A 566 -10.68 -18.99 9.97
C THR A 566 -11.62 -17.85 9.60
N GLU A 567 -11.12 -16.63 9.40
CA GLU A 567 -11.92 -15.45 9.07
C GLU A 567 -11.74 -15.06 7.60
N ASN A 568 -12.85 -14.69 6.98
CA ASN A 568 -12.86 -14.18 5.62
C ASN A 568 -12.54 -12.67 5.63
N ASP A 569 -11.35 -12.28 5.18
CA ASP A 569 -11.01 -10.88 4.97
C ASP A 569 -11.51 -10.35 3.61
N THR A 570 -11.78 -11.26 2.66
CA THR A 570 -12.30 -10.99 1.31
C THR A 570 -13.20 -12.13 0.86
N PHE A 571 -14.00 -11.92 -0.18
CA PHE A 571 -14.82 -12.98 -0.78
C PHE A 571 -13.94 -14.21 -1.10
N GLY A 572 -14.11 -15.29 -0.34
CA GLY A 572 -13.47 -16.60 -0.57
C GLY A 572 -12.20 -16.91 0.26
N GLY A 573 -11.81 -16.08 1.23
CA GLY A 573 -10.50 -16.18 1.90
C GLY A 573 -10.38 -17.00 3.18
N GLY A 574 -11.44 -17.55 3.75
CA GLY A 574 -11.42 -18.22 5.06
C GLY A 574 -11.51 -19.75 5.03
N GLU A 575 -11.54 -20.38 3.87
CA GLU A 575 -11.60 -21.82 3.76
C GLU A 575 -10.23 -22.46 3.96
N LYS A 576 -10.17 -23.56 4.73
CA LYS A 576 -8.96 -24.36 4.83
C LYS A 576 -8.60 -24.98 3.48
N SER A 577 -7.30 -25.08 3.20
CA SER A 577 -6.79 -25.66 1.98
C SER A 577 -7.35 -27.08 1.72
N ARG A 578 -7.63 -27.39 0.45
CA ARG A 578 -7.94 -28.76 0.01
C ARG A 578 -6.85 -29.76 0.38
N PHE A 579 -5.60 -29.33 0.55
CA PHE A 579 -4.52 -30.23 0.97
C PHE A 579 -4.68 -30.69 2.44
N ILE A 580 -5.21 -29.84 3.31
CA ILE A 580 -5.60 -30.25 4.67
C ILE A 580 -6.70 -31.30 4.58
N SER A 581 -7.71 -31.07 3.75
CA SER A 581 -8.82 -32.04 3.58
C SER A 581 -8.34 -33.38 3.00
N GLN A 582 -7.40 -33.37 2.05
CA GLN A 582 -6.76 -34.57 1.54
C GLN A 582 -5.95 -35.29 2.64
N LEU A 583 -5.21 -34.55 3.46
CA LEU A 583 -4.44 -35.10 4.57
C LEU A 583 -5.33 -35.76 5.61
N GLU A 584 -6.49 -35.16 5.91
CA GLU A 584 -7.50 -35.72 6.81
C GLU A 584 -8.06 -37.08 6.34
N LEU A 585 -8.08 -37.33 5.02
CA LEU A 585 -8.51 -38.60 4.44
C LEU A 585 -7.41 -39.67 4.46
N ILE A 586 -6.15 -39.26 4.33
CA ILE A 586 -5.02 -40.19 4.21
C ILE A 586 -4.46 -40.57 5.59
N LYS A 587 -4.49 -39.68 6.53
CA LYS A 587 -3.81 -39.81 7.84
C LYS A 587 -4.77 -39.59 9.01
N THR A 588 -4.93 -40.58 9.87
CA THR A 588 -5.72 -40.52 11.11
C THR A 588 -4.97 -41.19 12.25
N PRO A 589 -5.04 -40.71 13.49
CA PRO A 589 -5.72 -39.51 13.96
C PRO A 589 -4.91 -38.22 13.71
N LEU A 590 -5.61 -37.09 13.53
CA LEU A 590 -5.05 -35.75 13.45
C LEU A 590 -5.60 -34.92 14.61
N ALA A 591 -4.72 -34.15 15.27
CA ALA A 591 -5.16 -33.18 16.28
C ALA A 591 -5.70 -31.92 15.58
N LYS A 592 -6.89 -31.50 15.97
CA LYS A 592 -7.55 -30.31 15.43
C LYS A 592 -7.88 -29.37 16.57
N LYS A 593 -7.57 -28.09 16.40
CA LYS A 593 -7.92 -27.04 17.36
C LYS A 593 -8.19 -25.70 16.68
N ILE A 594 -9.03 -24.92 17.30
CA ILE A 594 -9.24 -23.51 16.94
C ILE A 594 -8.72 -22.70 18.11
N ILE A 595 -7.90 -21.72 17.82
CA ILE A 595 -7.36 -20.80 18.80
C ILE A 595 -8.09 -19.46 18.71
N ALA A 596 -8.26 -18.81 19.83
CA ALA A 596 -8.73 -17.44 19.91
C ALA A 596 -7.68 -16.61 20.65
N PRO A 597 -7.30 -15.43 20.14
CA PRO A 597 -6.40 -14.54 20.87
C PRO A 597 -7.08 -14.14 22.19
N LYS A 598 -6.31 -14.16 23.26
CA LYS A 598 -6.76 -13.54 24.53
C LYS A 598 -6.80 -12.04 24.30
N ILE A 599 -7.98 -11.51 24.06
CA ILE A 599 -8.18 -10.07 24.02
C ILE A 599 -8.23 -9.63 25.49
N THR A 600 -7.16 -9.02 25.94
CA THR A 600 -7.24 -8.23 27.17
C THR A 600 -8.04 -6.99 26.82
N THR A 601 -9.33 -7.06 27.05
CA THR A 601 -10.11 -5.83 27.15
C THR A 601 -9.67 -5.19 28.46
N ASP A 602 -8.70 -4.29 28.39
CA ASP A 602 -8.63 -3.29 29.44
C ASP A 602 -10.01 -2.65 29.50
N LYS A 603 -10.74 -2.93 30.58
CA LYS A 603 -11.94 -2.16 30.87
C LYS A 603 -11.47 -0.72 30.79
N LYS A 604 -11.90 0.01 29.75
CA LYS A 604 -11.70 1.44 29.71
C LYS A 604 -12.43 1.97 30.93
N GLU A 605 -11.69 2.14 32.00
CA GLU A 605 -12.18 2.90 33.14
C GLU A 605 -12.55 4.27 32.62
N LEU A 606 -13.67 4.77 33.08
CA LEU A 606 -14.07 6.14 32.76
C LEU A 606 -12.93 7.03 33.20
N THR A 607 -12.53 7.92 32.33
CA THR A 607 -11.49 8.90 32.68
C THR A 607 -12.06 9.84 33.73
N GLU A 608 -11.58 9.74 34.96
CA GLU A 608 -11.99 10.60 36.08
C GLU A 608 -10.88 11.62 36.34
N VAL A 609 -11.30 12.82 36.69
CA VAL A 609 -10.40 13.90 37.10
C VAL A 609 -10.82 14.30 38.49
N GLU A 610 -9.96 14.00 39.47
CA GLU A 610 -10.16 14.47 40.85
C GLU A 610 -10.04 15.97 40.92
N LYS A 611 -10.94 16.62 41.68
CA LYS A 611 -10.90 18.06 41.97
C LYS A 611 -9.93 18.35 43.11
N ASN A 612 -8.65 18.06 42.88
CA ASN A 612 -7.59 18.40 43.82
C ASN A 612 -7.40 19.92 43.95
N GLU A 613 -6.52 20.35 44.85
CA GLU A 613 -6.29 21.78 45.13
C GLU A 613 -5.85 22.56 43.88
N GLU A 614 -5.04 21.96 42.98
CA GLU A 614 -4.59 22.59 41.76
C GLU A 614 -5.74 22.82 40.78
N VAL A 615 -6.62 21.79 40.58
CA VAL A 615 -7.79 21.89 39.72
C VAL A 615 -8.77 22.90 40.26
N LEU A 616 -9.01 22.93 41.58
CA LEU A 616 -9.88 23.88 42.23
C LEU A 616 -9.35 25.30 42.11
N LYS A 617 -8.02 25.50 42.26
CA LYS A 617 -7.38 26.80 42.03
C LYS A 617 -7.58 27.26 40.57
N ALA A 618 -7.35 26.41 39.60
CA ALA A 618 -7.52 26.72 38.19
C ALA A 618 -8.99 27.05 37.84
N LEU A 619 -9.96 26.31 38.43
CA LEU A 619 -11.38 26.62 38.30
C LEU A 619 -11.74 27.99 38.89
N LYS A 620 -11.16 28.34 40.05
CA LYS A 620 -11.33 29.65 40.67
C LYS A 620 -10.76 30.77 39.81
N GLU A 621 -9.55 30.55 39.22
CA GLU A 621 -8.96 31.51 38.28
C GLU A 621 -9.84 31.69 37.03
N LEU A 622 -10.42 30.59 36.49
CA LEU A 622 -11.37 30.65 35.38
C LEU A 622 -12.64 31.42 35.76
N ALA A 623 -13.15 31.24 36.99
CA ALA A 623 -14.33 31.97 37.49
C ALA A 623 -14.07 33.47 37.57
N PHE A 624 -12.86 33.88 38.02
CA PHE A 624 -12.49 35.31 38.03
C PHE A 624 -12.22 35.87 36.63
N LYS A 625 -11.59 35.08 35.73
CA LYS A 625 -11.34 35.49 34.35
C LYS A 625 -12.62 35.66 33.55
N GLY A 626 -13.65 34.90 33.88
CA GLY A 626 -14.99 34.96 33.30
C GLY A 626 -15.37 33.71 32.50
N ILE A 627 -16.52 33.17 32.82
CA ILE A 627 -17.13 32.01 32.17
C ILE A 627 -18.03 32.49 31.05
N SER A 628 -17.81 32.01 29.83
CA SER A 628 -18.67 32.34 28.67
C SER A 628 -19.79 31.31 28.49
N PRO A 629 -20.88 31.61 27.77
CA PRO A 629 -21.92 30.65 27.41
C PRO A 629 -21.34 29.38 26.71
N SER A 630 -20.38 29.58 25.84
CA SER A 630 -19.69 28.44 25.17
C SER A 630 -18.85 27.60 26.13
N THR A 631 -18.32 28.16 27.20
CA THR A 631 -17.62 27.43 28.26
C THR A 631 -18.57 26.53 29.04
N ILE A 632 -19.76 27.03 29.37
CA ILE A 632 -20.82 26.26 30.05
C ILE A 632 -21.31 25.13 29.18
N THR A 633 -21.63 25.40 27.92
CA THR A 633 -22.10 24.38 26.97
C THR A 633 -21.04 23.34 26.67
N ASN A 634 -19.76 23.68 26.65
CA ASN A 634 -18.65 22.75 26.53
C ASN A 634 -18.58 21.77 27.71
N TYR A 635 -18.75 22.29 28.93
CA TYR A 635 -18.81 21.46 30.13
C TYR A 635 -20.02 20.50 30.12
N LEU A 636 -21.20 20.99 29.74
CA LEU A 636 -22.40 20.16 29.62
C LEU A 636 -22.26 19.09 28.56
N TYR A 637 -21.54 19.39 27.48
CA TYR A 637 -21.31 18.42 26.40
C TYR A 637 -20.31 17.33 26.80
N ASN A 638 -19.16 17.73 27.36
CA ASN A 638 -18.11 16.80 27.77
C ASN A 638 -17.20 17.43 28.84
N PRO A 639 -17.38 17.09 30.13
CA PRO A 639 -16.56 17.62 31.22
C PRO A 639 -15.05 17.38 31.06
N ILE A 640 -14.65 16.24 30.46
CA ILE A 640 -13.23 15.94 30.19
C ILE A 640 -12.67 16.83 29.08
N ALA A 641 -13.43 17.10 28.03
CA ALA A 641 -13.02 18.05 26.99
C ALA A 641 -12.90 19.45 27.57
N PHE A 642 -13.84 19.89 28.42
CA PHE A 642 -13.74 21.16 29.16
C PHE A 642 -12.46 21.22 30.00
N TYR A 643 -12.15 20.18 30.77
CA TYR A 643 -10.94 20.12 31.59
C TYR A 643 -9.67 20.29 30.72
N LYS A 644 -9.57 19.49 29.63
CA LYS A 644 -8.43 19.58 28.70
C LYS A 644 -8.28 20.97 28.09
N GLN A 645 -9.38 21.57 27.61
CA GLN A 645 -9.34 22.83 26.86
C GLN A 645 -9.26 24.06 27.74
N LYS A 646 -10.00 24.09 28.86
CA LYS A 646 -10.18 25.30 29.70
C LYS A 646 -9.28 25.32 30.93
N ILE A 647 -8.91 24.14 31.46
CA ILE A 647 -8.05 24.02 32.64
C ILE A 647 -6.61 23.75 32.22
N LEU A 648 -6.37 22.72 31.39
CA LEU A 648 -5.04 22.41 30.92
C LEU A 648 -4.58 23.22 29.70
N HIS A 649 -5.45 24.03 29.13
CA HIS A 649 -5.18 24.84 27.94
C HIS A 649 -4.65 24.05 26.73
N ILE A 650 -5.02 22.77 26.62
CA ILE A 650 -4.67 21.94 25.48
C ILE A 650 -5.49 22.42 24.28
N LYS A 651 -4.80 22.86 23.24
CA LYS A 651 -5.42 23.26 21.96
C LYS A 651 -5.34 22.15 20.95
N GLU A 652 -6.37 22.01 20.14
CA GLU A 652 -6.30 21.15 18.97
C GLU A 652 -5.27 21.69 17.97
N ILE A 653 -4.56 20.78 17.32
CA ILE A 653 -3.60 21.15 16.26
C ILE A 653 -4.39 21.69 15.07
N GLU A 654 -4.09 22.91 14.66
CA GLU A 654 -4.68 23.49 13.44
C GLU A 654 -4.26 22.65 12.24
N SER A 655 -5.23 22.21 11.45
CA SER A 655 -5.00 21.54 10.17
C SER A 655 -5.28 22.50 9.02
N VAL A 656 -4.70 22.23 7.85
CA VAL A 656 -5.01 23.01 6.65
C VAL A 656 -6.47 22.84 6.28
N GLU A 657 -7.18 23.94 6.19
CA GLU A 657 -8.56 23.98 5.77
C GLU A 657 -8.63 24.07 4.23
N GLU A 658 -8.78 22.94 3.59
CA GLU A 658 -8.85 22.85 2.11
C GLU A 658 -10.19 23.37 1.57
N THR A 659 -11.25 23.11 2.29
CA THR A 659 -12.61 23.61 2.01
C THR A 659 -13.07 24.48 3.15
N ILE A 660 -13.66 25.62 2.81
CA ILE A 660 -14.15 26.58 3.80
C ILE A 660 -15.11 25.87 4.76
N ALA A 661 -14.73 25.81 6.03
CA ALA A 661 -15.56 25.20 7.07
C ALA A 661 -16.72 26.12 7.48
N ALA A 662 -17.75 25.53 8.07
CA ALA A 662 -18.94 26.29 8.46
C ALA A 662 -18.65 27.37 9.52
N ASN A 663 -17.70 27.08 10.44
CA ASN A 663 -17.26 28.05 11.44
C ASN A 663 -16.51 29.23 10.80
N THR A 664 -15.60 28.98 9.84
CA THR A 664 -14.89 30.04 9.11
C THR A 664 -15.87 30.93 8.34
N MET A 665 -16.84 30.30 7.65
CA MET A 665 -17.90 31.01 6.95
C MET A 665 -18.75 31.85 7.94
N GLY A 666 -19.10 31.30 9.10
CA GLY A 666 -19.82 32.02 10.16
C GLY A 666 -19.06 33.25 10.62
N THR A 667 -17.80 33.11 11.00
CA THR A 667 -16.95 34.21 11.45
C THR A 667 -16.84 35.33 10.41
N VAL A 668 -16.71 34.98 9.13
CA VAL A 668 -16.67 35.97 8.03
C VAL A 668 -17.98 36.75 7.94
N VAL A 669 -19.12 36.10 8.07
CA VAL A 669 -20.43 36.78 8.04
C VAL A 669 -20.60 37.71 9.25
N HIS A 670 -20.24 37.26 10.46
CA HIS A 670 -20.30 38.06 11.70
C HIS A 670 -19.42 39.31 11.61
N ASP A 671 -18.12 39.13 11.28
CA ASP A 671 -17.21 40.27 11.13
C ASP A 671 -17.68 41.24 10.02
N THR A 672 -18.29 40.73 8.95
CA THR A 672 -18.83 41.57 7.86
C THR A 672 -19.99 42.39 8.33
N LEU A 673 -20.96 41.80 9.07
CA LEU A 673 -22.11 42.52 9.62
C LEU A 673 -21.64 43.53 10.65
N ASP A 674 -20.71 43.18 11.53
CA ASP A 674 -20.14 44.10 12.49
C ASP A 674 -19.55 45.35 11.82
N GLU A 675 -18.67 45.19 10.81
CA GLU A 675 -18.06 46.29 10.08
C GLU A 675 -19.10 47.18 9.35
N LEU A 676 -20.18 46.55 8.84
CA LEU A 676 -21.25 47.27 8.13
C LEU A 676 -22.10 48.10 9.09
N TYR A 677 -22.40 47.60 10.30
CA TYR A 677 -23.28 48.32 11.27
C TYR A 677 -22.52 49.26 12.20
N THR A 678 -21.25 49.08 12.46
CA THR A 678 -20.44 49.91 13.36
C THR A 678 -20.57 51.38 13.07
N PRO A 679 -20.58 51.91 11.82
CA PRO A 679 -20.74 53.34 11.53
C PRO A 679 -22.11 53.90 11.92
N TYR A 680 -23.12 53.07 12.18
CA TYR A 680 -24.50 53.47 12.47
C TYR A 680 -24.93 53.17 13.90
N ILE A 681 -23.99 52.93 14.79
CA ILE A 681 -24.26 52.76 16.21
C ILE A 681 -24.91 54.03 16.77
N ASN A 682 -25.94 53.86 17.58
CA ASN A 682 -26.82 54.89 18.13
C ASN A 682 -27.63 55.70 17.10
N THR A 683 -27.74 55.22 15.87
CA THR A 683 -28.48 55.86 14.77
C THR A 683 -29.68 55.03 14.37
N PHE A 684 -30.78 55.67 14.02
CA PHE A 684 -31.89 55.00 13.35
C PHE A 684 -31.50 54.69 11.91
N LEU A 685 -31.66 53.44 11.51
CA LEU A 685 -31.36 53.05 10.16
C LEU A 685 -32.38 53.57 9.17
N THR A 686 -31.92 54.04 8.04
CA THR A 686 -32.73 54.48 6.89
C THR A 686 -32.44 53.55 5.69
N CYS A 687 -33.36 53.54 4.72
CA CYS A 687 -33.13 52.79 3.48
C CYS A 687 -31.82 53.20 2.79
N ASN A 688 -31.44 54.50 2.82
CA ASN A 688 -30.15 54.99 2.25
C ASN A 688 -28.93 54.41 2.97
N HIS A 689 -29.00 54.26 4.30
CA HIS A 689 -27.92 53.65 5.06
C HIS A 689 -27.71 52.19 4.64
N ILE A 690 -28.80 51.45 4.47
CA ILE A 690 -28.74 50.05 4.07
C ILE A 690 -28.29 49.91 2.60
N ASP A 691 -28.66 50.87 1.71
CA ASP A 691 -28.16 50.87 0.33
C ASP A 691 -26.64 51.05 0.26
N LEU A 692 -26.08 51.91 1.11
CA LEU A 692 -24.63 52.09 1.24
C LEU A 692 -23.94 50.79 1.75
N MET A 693 -24.55 50.08 2.69
CA MET A 693 -24.07 48.78 3.16
C MET A 693 -24.10 47.73 2.03
N LEU A 694 -25.20 47.69 1.26
CA LEU A 694 -25.37 46.82 0.10
C LEU A 694 -24.34 47.08 -1.02
N GLN A 695 -23.87 48.30 -1.19
CA GLN A 695 -22.81 48.62 -2.14
C GLN A 695 -21.45 48.05 -1.70
N LYS A 696 -21.15 48.04 -0.40
CA LYS A 696 -19.84 47.67 0.16
C LYS A 696 -19.72 46.19 0.59
N HIS A 697 -20.83 45.52 0.84
CA HIS A 697 -20.78 44.20 1.48
C HIS A 697 -19.89 43.16 0.75
N LYS A 698 -19.85 43.19 -0.59
CA LYS A 698 -19.04 42.21 -1.36
C LYS A 698 -17.55 42.34 -1.14
N GLU A 699 -17.09 43.58 -1.00
CA GLU A 699 -15.68 43.86 -0.74
C GLU A 699 -15.30 43.51 0.69
N ILE A 700 -16.18 43.82 1.64
CA ILE A 700 -15.96 43.51 3.07
C ILE A 700 -15.96 41.99 3.30
N VAL A 701 -16.89 41.23 2.70
CA VAL A 701 -16.87 39.77 2.74
C VAL A 701 -15.55 39.21 2.19
N LYS A 702 -15.07 39.76 1.07
CA LYS A 702 -13.79 39.34 0.49
C LYS A 702 -12.61 39.65 1.43
N LYS A 703 -12.60 40.81 2.06
CA LYS A 703 -11.60 41.21 3.06
C LYS A 703 -11.51 40.19 4.21
N TYR A 704 -12.67 39.80 4.79
CA TYR A 704 -12.71 38.90 5.91
C TYR A 704 -12.40 37.45 5.53
N PHE A 705 -12.71 37.02 4.31
CA PHE A 705 -12.21 35.74 3.82
C PHE A 705 -10.69 35.70 3.77
N PHE A 706 -10.03 36.74 3.27
CA PHE A 706 -8.56 36.79 3.30
C PHE A 706 -7.98 36.84 4.71
N LYS A 707 -8.70 37.45 5.67
CA LYS A 707 -8.27 37.47 7.06
C LYS A 707 -8.35 36.08 7.73
N HIS A 708 -9.45 35.34 7.55
CA HIS A 708 -9.73 34.11 8.27
C HIS A 708 -9.28 32.85 7.51
N PHE A 709 -9.49 32.81 6.21
CA PHE A 709 -9.07 31.70 5.35
C PHE A 709 -7.64 31.84 4.82
N LYS A 710 -7.01 33.00 5.05
CA LYS A 710 -5.61 33.33 4.75
C LYS A 710 -5.24 33.02 3.27
N ASN A 711 -4.25 32.13 3.04
CA ASN A 711 -3.79 31.76 1.70
C ASN A 711 -4.63 30.65 1.04
N GLY A 712 -5.74 30.25 1.65
CA GLY A 712 -6.67 29.29 1.05
C GLY A 712 -7.27 29.82 -0.25
N GLU A 713 -7.47 28.96 -1.22
CA GLU A 713 -8.00 29.35 -2.54
C GLU A 713 -9.52 29.48 -2.50
N ILE A 714 -10.04 30.71 -2.68
CA ILE A 714 -11.47 31.03 -2.60
C ILE A 714 -12.16 31.15 -3.97
N LEU A 715 -11.41 31.16 -5.07
CA LEU A 715 -11.96 31.47 -6.40
C LEU A 715 -12.31 30.22 -7.23
N THR A 716 -12.03 29.03 -6.74
CA THR A 716 -12.22 27.77 -7.45
C THR A 716 -12.99 26.73 -6.65
N GLY A 717 -13.62 25.78 -7.32
CA GLY A 717 -14.28 24.61 -6.73
C GLY A 717 -15.35 24.95 -5.68
N LYS A 718 -15.41 24.15 -4.62
CA LYS A 718 -16.39 24.31 -3.52
C LYS A 718 -16.21 25.63 -2.75
N ASN A 719 -14.99 26.12 -2.63
CA ASN A 719 -14.70 27.35 -1.90
C ASN A 719 -15.34 28.56 -2.56
N ARG A 720 -15.39 28.60 -3.89
CA ARG A 720 -16.10 29.65 -4.61
C ARG A 720 -17.60 29.65 -4.29
N ILE A 721 -18.19 28.47 -4.14
CA ILE A 721 -19.61 28.34 -3.77
C ILE A 721 -19.82 28.90 -2.35
N SER A 722 -19.02 28.48 -1.39
CA SER A 722 -19.11 28.99 0.00
C SER A 722 -18.90 30.51 0.07
N PHE A 723 -17.94 31.04 -0.69
CA PHE A 723 -17.69 32.47 -0.80
C PHE A 723 -18.90 33.23 -1.38
N GLU A 724 -19.51 32.75 -2.45
CA GLU A 724 -20.70 33.38 -3.03
C GLU A 724 -21.94 33.25 -2.13
N ILE A 725 -22.09 32.13 -1.42
CA ILE A 725 -23.16 31.92 -0.43
C ILE A 725 -23.02 32.97 0.71
N SER A 726 -21.82 33.17 1.20
CA SER A 726 -21.59 34.17 2.27
C SER A 726 -22.00 35.60 1.87
N LYS A 727 -21.67 35.99 0.63
CA LYS A 727 -22.13 37.27 0.06
C LYS A 727 -23.67 37.35 0.03
N ARG A 728 -24.32 36.26 -0.43
CA ARG A 728 -25.78 36.19 -0.50
C ARG A 728 -26.45 36.20 0.87
N PHE A 729 -25.82 35.63 1.90
CA PHE A 729 -26.36 35.69 3.27
C PHE A 729 -26.40 37.13 3.75
N VAL A 730 -25.29 37.85 3.62
CA VAL A 730 -25.25 39.28 4.01
C VAL A 730 -26.20 40.11 3.15
N GLU A 731 -26.23 39.93 1.85
CA GLU A 731 -27.14 40.66 0.93
C GLU A 731 -28.61 40.42 1.28
N ARG A 732 -29.01 39.19 1.51
CA ARG A 732 -30.40 38.86 1.87
C ARG A 732 -30.80 39.44 3.22
N PHE A 733 -29.91 39.37 4.20
CA PHE A 733 -30.13 39.90 5.51
C PHE A 733 -30.35 41.42 5.45
N LEU A 734 -29.47 42.16 4.79
CA LEU A 734 -29.60 43.61 4.57
C LEU A 734 -30.86 43.97 3.77
N THR A 735 -31.20 43.17 2.75
CA THR A 735 -32.43 43.40 1.95
C THR A 735 -33.70 43.19 2.77
N MET A 736 -33.72 42.22 3.69
CA MET A 736 -34.82 41.98 4.59
C MET A 736 -34.99 43.19 5.52
N GLU A 737 -33.93 43.70 6.12
CA GLU A 737 -33.97 44.88 6.97
C GLU A 737 -34.34 46.15 6.20
N LYS A 738 -33.86 46.28 4.94
CA LYS A 738 -34.30 47.42 4.11
C LYS A 738 -35.82 47.42 3.89
N LYS A 739 -36.39 46.24 3.66
CA LYS A 739 -37.85 46.10 3.53
C LYS A 739 -38.56 46.45 4.81
N ASP A 740 -38.10 45.97 5.95
CA ASP A 740 -38.63 46.30 7.29
C ASP A 740 -38.65 47.82 7.55
N VAL A 741 -37.54 48.49 7.30
CA VAL A 741 -37.44 49.95 7.45
C VAL A 741 -38.32 50.66 6.43
N SER A 742 -38.47 50.16 5.22
CA SER A 742 -39.33 50.78 4.18
C SER A 742 -40.84 50.65 4.50
N GLU A 743 -41.20 49.62 5.29
CA GLU A 743 -42.55 49.43 5.83
C GLU A 743 -42.88 50.34 7.03
N GLY A 744 -41.94 51.18 7.43
CA GLY A 744 -42.15 52.20 8.52
C GLY A 744 -41.65 51.72 9.87
N ASN A 745 -41.06 50.55 10.01
CA ASN A 745 -40.51 50.08 11.29
C ASN A 745 -39.26 50.90 11.66
N GLN A 746 -39.13 51.20 12.91
CA GLN A 746 -38.00 51.95 13.46
C GLN A 746 -36.95 50.98 14.01
N LEU A 747 -35.75 51.04 13.44
CA LEU A 747 -34.63 50.21 13.80
C LEU A 747 -33.41 51.06 14.18
N LYS A 748 -33.00 51.03 15.45
CA LYS A 748 -31.84 51.76 15.96
C LYS A 748 -30.78 50.75 16.44
N ILE A 749 -29.57 50.81 15.89
CA ILE A 749 -28.46 49.96 16.36
C ILE A 749 -27.91 50.53 17.66
N ILE A 750 -27.89 49.71 18.73
CA ILE A 750 -27.33 50.09 20.03
C ILE A 750 -25.86 49.71 20.14
N GLY A 751 -25.49 48.48 19.61
CA GLY A 751 -24.12 48.04 19.56
C GLY A 751 -23.97 46.75 18.79
N THR A 752 -22.75 46.53 18.30
CA THR A 752 -22.33 45.29 17.63
C THR A 752 -21.11 44.74 18.35
N GLU A 753 -20.91 43.42 18.34
CA GLU A 753 -19.83 42.74 19.05
C GLU A 753 -19.60 43.23 20.48
N LEU A 754 -20.72 43.51 21.20
CA LEU A 754 -20.69 44.16 22.49
C LEU A 754 -20.21 43.19 23.59
N ASN A 755 -19.12 43.53 24.26
CA ASN A 755 -18.65 42.79 25.41
C ASN A 755 -19.55 43.05 26.62
N LEU A 756 -20.21 42.02 27.11
CA LEU A 756 -21.01 42.02 28.35
C LEU A 756 -20.30 41.24 29.43
N GLU A 757 -20.34 41.72 30.63
CA GLU A 757 -19.87 41.00 31.81
C GLU A 757 -20.73 41.35 33.04
N THR A 758 -20.87 40.37 33.91
CA THR A 758 -21.55 40.55 35.19
C THR A 758 -21.00 39.59 36.23
N LEU A 759 -21.13 39.96 37.50
CA LEU A 759 -20.76 39.11 38.61
C LEU A 759 -22.02 38.42 39.16
N ILE A 760 -21.95 37.12 39.42
CA ILE A 760 -23.01 36.37 40.08
C ILE A 760 -22.47 35.75 41.37
N SER A 761 -23.32 35.70 42.39
CA SER A 761 -23.07 34.97 43.61
C SER A 761 -23.82 33.65 43.55
N VAL A 762 -23.10 32.57 43.78
CA VAL A 762 -23.67 31.21 43.77
C VAL A 762 -23.70 30.67 45.20
N PRO A 763 -24.77 30.04 45.65
CA PRO A 763 -24.84 29.47 46.99
C PRO A 763 -23.66 28.47 47.19
N ASN A 764 -23.09 28.51 48.42
CA ASN A 764 -21.93 27.66 48.79
C ASN A 764 -20.58 27.98 48.13
N ILE A 765 -20.49 29.08 47.36
CA ILE A 765 -19.22 29.57 46.82
C ILE A 765 -18.91 30.94 47.41
N ASN A 766 -17.75 31.02 48.13
CA ASN A 766 -17.37 32.21 48.90
C ASN A 766 -16.73 33.35 48.06
N PHE A 767 -16.86 33.29 46.74
CA PHE A 767 -16.32 34.32 45.84
C PHE A 767 -17.28 34.52 44.66
N PRO A 768 -17.32 35.71 44.06
CA PRO A 768 -18.19 35.98 42.92
C PRO A 768 -17.65 35.29 41.67
N ILE A 769 -18.56 34.78 40.84
CA ILE A 769 -18.23 34.24 39.52
C ILE A 769 -18.53 35.27 38.47
N LYS A 770 -17.52 35.59 37.65
CA LYS A 770 -17.69 36.45 36.50
C LYS A 770 -18.31 35.65 35.34
N ILE A 771 -19.40 36.09 34.80
CA ILE A 771 -19.95 35.66 33.53
C ILE A 771 -19.63 36.74 32.49
N ARG A 772 -19.18 36.33 31.32
CA ARG A 772 -18.86 37.23 30.21
C ARG A 772 -19.28 36.65 28.86
N GLY A 773 -19.58 37.51 27.90
CA GLY A 773 -19.93 37.11 26.54
C GLY A 773 -19.84 38.29 25.59
N ILE A 774 -19.77 37.98 24.34
CA ILE A 774 -19.81 38.91 23.23
C ILE A 774 -21.15 38.69 22.55
N VAL A 775 -21.92 39.77 22.44
CA VAL A 775 -23.24 39.76 21.77
C VAL A 775 -23.06 40.30 20.36
N ASP A 776 -23.52 39.57 19.37
CA ASP A 776 -23.30 39.94 17.96
C ASP A 776 -23.97 41.29 17.64
N ARG A 777 -25.21 41.50 18.14
CA ARG A 777 -25.94 42.79 17.93
C ARG A 777 -26.96 43.02 19.02
N ILE A 778 -27.07 44.29 19.42
CA ILE A 778 -28.15 44.82 20.24
C ILE A 778 -28.79 45.96 19.49
N ASP A 779 -30.10 45.97 19.36
CA ASP A 779 -30.86 47.04 18.69
C ASP A 779 -32.17 47.38 19.41
N LEU A 780 -32.73 48.50 19.04
CA LEU A 780 -34.06 48.94 19.45
C LEU A 780 -34.98 48.86 18.23
N TYR A 781 -35.96 48.00 18.28
CA TYR A 781 -36.92 47.79 17.20
C TYR A 781 -38.34 48.19 17.67
N ASN A 782 -38.86 49.25 17.08
CA ASN A 782 -40.17 49.79 17.46
C ASN A 782 -40.34 50.02 18.99
N GLY A 783 -39.28 50.43 19.66
CA GLY A 783 -39.26 50.67 21.11
C GLY A 783 -38.92 49.43 21.96
N THR A 784 -38.89 48.22 21.39
CA THR A 784 -38.45 46.98 22.07
C THR A 784 -36.96 46.78 21.89
N LEU A 785 -36.23 46.50 22.97
CA LEU A 785 -34.81 46.16 22.94
C LEU A 785 -34.62 44.69 22.52
N ARG A 786 -33.79 44.46 21.50
CA ARG A 786 -33.51 43.09 21.01
C ARG A 786 -32.03 42.76 21.15
N ILE A 787 -31.76 41.56 21.61
CA ILE A 787 -30.45 40.93 21.61
C ILE A 787 -30.45 39.86 20.53
N ILE A 788 -29.58 40.00 19.55
CA ILE A 788 -29.55 39.14 18.36
C ILE A 788 -28.19 38.43 18.27
N ASP A 789 -28.23 37.10 18.09
CA ASP A 789 -27.04 36.25 17.85
C ASP A 789 -27.16 35.68 16.43
N TYR A 790 -26.19 35.95 15.59
CA TYR A 790 -26.21 35.54 14.19
C TYR A 790 -25.81 34.07 14.04
N LYS A 791 -26.56 33.32 13.28
CA LYS A 791 -26.24 31.91 12.98
C LYS A 791 -26.39 31.64 11.49
N THR A 792 -25.29 31.25 10.85
CA THR A 792 -25.26 30.86 9.44
C THR A 792 -25.71 29.40 9.24
N GLY A 793 -25.78 28.59 10.31
CA GLY A 793 -26.25 27.21 10.31
C GLY A 793 -27.77 27.09 10.46
N ASN A 794 -28.28 25.89 10.36
CA ASN A 794 -29.72 25.61 10.54
C ASN A 794 -30.11 25.73 12.02
N VAL A 795 -31.06 26.62 12.32
CA VAL A 795 -31.68 26.80 13.65
C VAL A 795 -33.15 26.43 13.55
N LYS A 796 -33.59 25.54 14.44
CA LYS A 796 -34.98 25.14 14.52
C LYS A 796 -35.66 25.88 15.67
N ALA A 797 -36.90 26.29 15.50
CA ALA A 797 -37.66 26.95 16.59
C ALA A 797 -37.70 26.14 17.90
N GLY A 798 -37.62 24.81 17.79
CA GLY A 798 -37.54 23.91 18.97
C GLY A 798 -36.24 24.03 19.76
N ASP A 799 -35.14 24.55 19.16
CA ASP A 799 -33.85 24.73 19.84
C ASP A 799 -33.89 25.85 20.86
N LEU A 800 -34.86 26.77 20.74
CA LEU A 800 -35.05 27.90 21.62
C LEU A 800 -36.28 27.72 22.54
N LYS A 801 -37.15 26.75 22.29
CA LYS A 801 -38.35 26.52 23.06
C LYS A 801 -38.05 25.72 24.31
N VAL A 802 -37.86 26.39 25.44
CA VAL A 802 -37.67 25.77 26.76
C VAL A 802 -39.02 25.59 27.42
N VAL A 803 -39.42 24.36 27.63
CA VAL A 803 -40.73 24.01 28.28
C VAL A 803 -40.55 23.84 29.80
N ASN A 804 -39.43 23.25 30.21
CA ASN A 804 -39.07 23.06 31.60
C ASN A 804 -37.64 23.54 31.83
N PHE A 805 -37.44 24.44 32.80
CA PHE A 805 -36.14 25.00 33.15
C PHE A 805 -35.16 23.93 33.68
N GLU A 806 -35.60 22.82 34.25
CA GLU A 806 -34.74 21.75 34.68
C GLU A 806 -34.04 21.06 33.49
N GLU A 807 -34.70 21.01 32.32
CA GLU A 807 -34.14 20.41 31.10
C GLU A 807 -33.09 21.29 30.40
N ILE A 808 -33.01 22.59 30.78
CA ILE A 808 -32.09 23.52 30.13
C ILE A 808 -30.62 23.10 30.29
N GLN A 809 -30.31 22.28 31.30
CA GLN A 809 -28.96 21.75 31.54
C GLN A 809 -28.48 20.72 30.51
N THR A 810 -29.25 20.51 29.46
CA THR A 810 -28.88 19.58 28.41
C THR A 810 -28.30 20.32 27.18
N VAL A 811 -27.42 19.63 26.45
CA VAL A 811 -26.77 20.14 25.21
C VAL A 811 -27.79 20.60 24.17
N LYS A 812 -29.00 20.00 24.16
CA LYS A 812 -30.09 20.36 23.25
C LYS A 812 -30.43 21.86 23.31
N TYR A 813 -30.34 22.48 24.48
CA TYR A 813 -30.69 23.85 24.70
C TYR A 813 -29.48 24.81 24.71
N SER A 814 -28.34 24.41 24.18
CA SER A 814 -27.12 25.21 24.15
C SER A 814 -27.29 26.62 23.55
N LYS A 815 -28.14 26.74 22.51
CA LYS A 815 -28.50 28.06 21.92
C LYS A 815 -29.37 28.87 22.85
N ALA A 816 -30.36 28.25 23.50
CA ALA A 816 -31.22 28.93 24.48
C ALA A 816 -30.40 29.43 25.70
N ILE A 817 -29.47 28.59 26.20
CA ILE A 817 -28.54 29.01 27.28
C ILE A 817 -27.75 30.25 26.88
N GLN A 818 -27.21 30.26 25.64
CA GLN A 818 -26.44 31.39 25.14
C GLN A 818 -27.25 32.69 25.16
N ILE A 819 -28.43 32.66 24.60
CA ILE A 819 -29.27 33.83 24.47
C ILE A 819 -29.78 34.30 25.85
N LEU A 820 -30.19 33.39 26.71
CA LEU A 820 -30.63 33.74 28.07
C LEU A 820 -29.53 34.36 28.92
N LEU A 821 -28.29 33.86 28.78
CA LEU A 821 -27.14 34.42 29.46
C LEU A 821 -26.84 35.85 28.94
N TYR A 822 -26.95 36.07 27.64
CA TYR A 822 -26.79 37.39 27.05
C TYR A 822 -27.86 38.36 27.56
N ALA A 823 -29.11 37.95 27.58
CA ALA A 823 -30.22 38.75 28.13
C ALA A 823 -29.99 39.04 29.59
N TYR A 824 -29.59 38.06 30.39
CA TYR A 824 -29.28 38.26 31.81
C TYR A 824 -28.12 39.24 32.01
N MET A 825 -26.98 39.07 31.31
CA MET A 825 -25.84 39.99 31.44
C MET A 825 -26.21 41.41 31.05
N TYR A 826 -27.02 41.62 30.02
CA TYR A 826 -27.43 42.94 29.59
C TYR A 826 -28.40 43.58 30.60
N SER A 827 -29.33 42.79 31.18
CA SER A 827 -30.26 43.25 32.21
C SER A 827 -29.57 43.72 33.50
N GLN A 828 -28.34 43.31 33.75
CA GLN A 828 -27.55 43.75 34.92
C GLN A 828 -26.74 45.03 34.65
N GLN A 829 -26.77 45.60 33.44
CA GLN A 829 -26.10 46.84 33.11
C GLN A 829 -26.85 48.03 33.79
N SER A 830 -26.10 48.97 34.30
CA SER A 830 -26.66 50.16 34.94
C SER A 830 -27.52 51.05 34.01
N SER A 831 -27.33 50.89 32.71
CA SER A 831 -28.07 51.65 31.68
C SER A 831 -29.36 50.96 31.24
N PHE A 832 -29.68 49.74 31.78
CA PHE A 832 -30.85 48.98 31.39
C PHE A 832 -32.08 49.48 32.19
N ASP A 833 -33.11 49.87 31.45
CA ASP A 833 -34.41 50.25 32.01
C ASP A 833 -35.26 48.94 32.18
N LYS A 834 -35.47 48.54 33.44
CA LYS A 834 -36.22 47.36 33.81
C LYS A 834 -37.69 47.32 33.42
N GLU A 835 -38.27 48.53 33.14
CA GLU A 835 -39.67 48.66 32.72
C GLU A 835 -39.83 48.39 31.17
N LYS A 836 -38.75 48.35 30.40
CA LYS A 836 -38.85 48.14 28.98
C LYS A 836 -38.76 46.65 28.62
N PRO A 837 -39.52 46.20 27.63
CA PRO A 837 -39.47 44.84 27.16
C PRO A 837 -38.12 44.52 26.54
N LEU A 838 -37.57 43.33 26.85
CA LEU A 838 -36.32 42.79 26.28
C LEU A 838 -36.63 41.50 25.54
N GLU A 839 -36.29 41.47 24.29
CA GLU A 839 -36.35 40.26 23.44
C GLU A 839 -34.97 39.74 23.13
N ALA A 840 -34.79 38.45 23.13
CA ALA A 840 -33.53 37.84 22.72
C ALA A 840 -33.79 36.68 21.73
N GLY A 841 -33.04 36.67 20.66
CA GLY A 841 -33.27 35.74 19.54
C GLY A 841 -32.05 35.45 18.68
N ILE A 842 -32.24 34.54 17.75
CA ILE A 842 -31.25 34.11 16.76
C ILE A 842 -31.75 34.53 15.38
#